data_c9d0183f55a6beaff40d45d49e32e01e
#
_entry.id   c9d0183f55a6beaff40d45d49e32e01e
#
_cell.length_a   1.000
_cell.length_b   1.000
_cell.length_c   1.000
_cell.angle_alpha   90.00
_cell.angle_beta   90.00
_cell.angle_gamma   90.00
#
_symmetry.space_group_name_H-M   'P 1'
#
loop_
_entity.id
_entity.type
_entity.pdbx_description
1 polymer ?
#
loop_
_entity_poly.entity_id
_entity_poly.type
_entity_poly.pdbx_seq_one_letter_code
_entity_poly.pdbx_strand_id
1 'polypeptide(L)'
;MSKRNSSRRDFLKQAGALAVAGSAPPLLSAFSQSEPARYTVHGVAANRAAVRDRAPLQQNRFHFLPLTAIRPTGWLRQQLEVQAHGLGGHLDEVWSDVGPNSGWLGGSGENWERGPYFLDGLVPLAYLLDDAPLKAKAQKWMDWTLGSQQPNGMFGPATNDDWWPRMVMLKALTQYQEATGDPRVIPLMQRYFAYQLRQQPSRPLRDWGKYRWQDEAVSVLWLYNRNGDGKLLELARLLRQQGHDWRGEFEKFPYTYKTSAKQLEIEKAETKDVDIAMNTHGVNNAMALKASRVSWLLSGDDADRQAVYHQLQMLDTYHGLPNGMFSADEHFAGLNPSQGTELCAVVEAMFSLERAVAVLGDAVLADRLERIAYNALPGTFTDDMWAHQYDQQPNQIQCSLLQRDWSTNGPESNLFGLAPTYGCCTANLHQGWPKLTSSLWMATDDGGLTAIVYAPNTVHTLVGGKIPVAISEETEYPFGERVTLRIDPISAVAFPLALRVPGWARDASISVNGKPTDASMAGTFGVIKRKWQRGDRVELRFPMKPRVSRWYRNSIAVERGPIVYSLELGPVWKKLKDRGPASDWEADPSRPWNYALTVDVERPDASVEVVERSSLEPPFTVKGARVELHVKGRAVPEWKVENGSAGPLPESPVASHEPEEKLTLVPYGAAKLRVTAFPQLAKA
;
A
#
# COMPACT_ATOMS: atom_id res chain seq x y z
N MET A 1 14.89 -22.66 50.62
CA MET A 1 16.00 -22.39 49.67
C MET A 1 15.59 -21.21 48.80
N SER A 2 16.25 -20.08 49.07
CA SER A 2 15.89 -18.73 48.58
C SER A 2 16.37 -18.53 47.15
N LYS A 3 15.48 -18.12 46.24
CA LYS A 3 15.86 -17.56 44.92
C LYS A 3 15.97 -16.05 45.07
N ARG A 4 17.19 -15.53 44.89
CA ARG A 4 17.48 -14.09 44.87
C ARG A 4 17.04 -13.53 43.50
N ASN A 5 16.15 -12.57 43.55
CA ASN A 5 15.87 -11.66 42.41
C ASN A 5 17.02 -10.64 42.30
N SER A 6 17.71 -10.57 41.19
CA SER A 6 18.62 -9.47 40.88
C SER A 6 17.82 -8.31 40.29
N SER A 7 17.92 -7.14 40.87
CA SER A 7 17.18 -5.95 40.46
C SER A 7 17.98 -5.13 39.43
N ARG A 8 17.25 -4.39 38.62
CA ARG A 8 17.74 -3.44 37.61
C ARG A 8 18.81 -2.44 38.10
N ARG A 9 19.05 -2.37 39.39
CA ARG A 9 20.03 -1.45 40.02
C ARG A 9 21.48 -1.96 39.96
N ASP A 10 21.70 -3.25 39.76
CA ASP A 10 23.04 -3.83 39.75
C ASP A 10 23.74 -3.76 38.38
N PHE A 11 22.98 -3.54 37.30
CA PHE A 11 23.53 -3.35 35.97
C PHE A 11 24.14 -1.95 35.73
N LEU A 12 23.74 -0.95 36.53
CA LEU A 12 24.22 0.44 36.35
C LEU A 12 25.46 0.79 37.20
N LYS A 13 26.00 -0.13 37.98
CA LYS A 13 27.17 0.11 38.82
C LYS A 13 28.53 -0.38 38.27
N GLN A 14 28.54 -1.00 37.09
CA GLN A 14 29.78 -1.51 36.48
C GLN A 14 30.33 -0.68 35.28
N ALA A 15 29.70 0.46 34.94
CA ALA A 15 30.18 1.36 33.89
C ALA A 15 30.71 2.69 34.41
N GLY A 16 31.59 2.64 35.37
CA GLY A 16 32.17 3.86 35.98
C GLY A 16 33.54 3.62 36.55
N ALA A 17 34.59 3.74 35.80
CA ALA A 17 35.95 4.20 36.18
C ALA A 17 36.94 3.92 35.07
N LEU A 18 37.29 4.96 34.32
CA LEU A 18 38.68 5.23 33.88
C LEU A 18 38.67 6.56 33.08
N ALA A 19 38.82 7.66 33.81
CA ALA A 19 39.21 8.93 33.21
C ALA A 19 40.70 9.09 33.42
N VAL A 20 41.46 9.15 32.34
CA VAL A 20 42.86 9.64 32.37
C VAL A 20 42.92 10.79 31.36
N ALA A 21 43.33 11.94 31.87
CA ALA A 21 43.53 13.16 31.11
C ALA A 21 44.74 13.06 30.16
N GLY A 22 44.54 13.47 28.93
CA GLY A 22 45.58 13.64 27.93
C GLY A 22 45.16 14.71 26.93
N SER A 23 45.96 15.79 26.90
CA SER A 23 45.83 16.96 26.04
C SER A 23 45.85 16.61 24.54
N ALA A 24 44.83 17.04 23.79
CA ALA A 24 44.75 16.87 22.35
C ALA A 24 45.17 18.16 21.61
N PRO A 25 45.93 18.02 20.49
CA PRO A 25 46.13 19.09 19.50
C PRO A 25 44.96 19.10 18.49
N PRO A 26 44.72 20.18 17.73
CA PRO A 26 43.58 20.35 16.87
C PRO A 26 43.62 19.43 15.66
N LEU A 27 42.63 18.60 15.47
CA LEU A 27 42.43 17.77 14.28
C LEU A 27 41.84 18.59 13.14
N LEU A 28 42.65 18.85 12.13
CA LEU A 28 42.23 19.20 10.79
C LEU A 28 41.36 18.06 10.24
N SER A 29 40.17 18.40 9.76
CA SER A 29 39.23 17.50 9.09
C SER A 29 39.83 16.96 7.79
N ALA A 30 40.34 15.74 7.84
CA ALA A 30 40.60 14.93 6.64
C ALA A 30 39.24 14.27 6.24
N PHE A 31 38.62 14.79 5.21
CA PHE A 31 37.60 14.04 4.47
C PHE A 31 38.28 12.83 3.85
N SER A 32 38.19 11.68 4.49
CA SER A 32 38.49 10.40 3.90
C SER A 32 37.53 10.18 2.73
N GLN A 33 38.07 10.26 1.50
CA GLN A 33 37.40 9.70 0.34
C GLN A 33 37.33 8.19 0.55
N SER A 34 36.18 7.70 1.00
CA SER A 34 35.86 6.28 0.98
C SER A 34 35.92 5.82 -0.48
N GLU A 35 36.81 4.88 -0.80
CA GLU A 35 36.82 4.20 -2.09
C GLU A 35 35.41 3.68 -2.37
N PRO A 36 34.90 3.81 -3.62
CA PRO A 36 33.58 3.28 -3.96
C PRO A 36 33.60 1.78 -3.73
N ALA A 37 32.72 1.31 -2.85
CA ALA A 37 32.53 -0.10 -2.59
C ALA A 37 32.43 -0.84 -3.93
N ARG A 38 33.31 -1.81 -4.16
CA ARG A 38 33.22 -2.73 -5.30
C ARG A 38 31.93 -3.52 -5.10
N TYR A 39 30.88 -3.12 -5.81
CA TYR A 39 29.62 -3.86 -5.86
C TYR A 39 29.87 -5.19 -6.55
N THR A 40 30.19 -6.21 -5.79
CA THR A 40 30.01 -7.58 -6.21
C THR A 40 28.51 -7.84 -6.26
N VAL A 41 27.97 -8.02 -7.47
CA VAL A 41 26.58 -8.42 -7.70
C VAL A 41 26.42 -9.84 -7.15
N HIS A 42 26.16 -9.97 -5.86
CA HIS A 42 25.83 -11.22 -5.21
C HIS A 42 24.29 -11.36 -5.13
N GLY A 43 23.73 -12.08 -6.09
CA GLY A 43 22.33 -12.49 -6.06
C GLY A 43 21.90 -13.04 -7.41
N VAL A 44 21.37 -14.24 -7.41
CA VAL A 44 20.85 -14.95 -8.60
C VAL A 44 19.74 -14.14 -9.31
N ALA A 45 19.10 -13.19 -8.63
CA ALA A 45 17.97 -12.41 -9.13
C ALA A 45 18.36 -11.15 -9.94
N ALA A 46 19.50 -10.52 -9.69
CA ALA A 46 19.91 -9.29 -10.38
C ALA A 46 20.21 -9.49 -11.88
N ASN A 47 20.32 -10.72 -12.34
CA ASN A 47 20.59 -11.08 -13.74
C ASN A 47 19.36 -11.67 -14.46
N ARG A 48 18.15 -11.57 -13.90
CA ARG A 48 16.94 -12.03 -14.56
C ARG A 48 16.23 -10.87 -15.26
N ALA A 49 15.95 -11.04 -16.54
CA ALA A 49 15.11 -10.11 -17.28
C ALA A 49 13.66 -10.20 -16.79
N ALA A 50 12.92 -9.08 -16.87
CA ALA A 50 11.48 -9.08 -16.67
C ALA A 50 10.81 -10.07 -17.63
N VAL A 51 9.85 -10.84 -17.13
CA VAL A 51 9.09 -11.80 -17.95
C VAL A 51 8.00 -11.05 -18.68
N ARG A 52 7.94 -11.23 -20.00
CA ARG A 52 6.95 -10.62 -20.90
C ARG A 52 5.75 -11.51 -21.09
N ASP A 53 4.64 -10.90 -21.52
CA ASP A 53 3.46 -11.67 -21.88
C ASP A 53 3.73 -12.50 -23.14
N ARG A 54 3.22 -13.72 -23.10
CA ARG A 54 3.30 -14.69 -24.19
C ARG A 54 2.00 -14.67 -24.98
N ALA A 55 2.11 -14.67 -26.31
CA ALA A 55 0.94 -14.85 -27.16
C ALA A 55 0.12 -16.10 -26.76
N PRO A 56 -1.23 -16.08 -26.82
CA PRO A 56 -2.07 -15.06 -27.42
C PRO A 56 -2.53 -13.93 -26.47
N LEU A 57 -1.93 -13.79 -25.28
CA LEU A 57 -2.28 -12.70 -24.38
C LEU A 57 -1.99 -11.34 -25.03
N GLN A 58 -2.82 -10.36 -24.70
CA GLN A 58 -2.49 -8.96 -24.95
C GLN A 58 -1.20 -8.59 -24.18
N GLN A 59 -0.44 -7.65 -24.73
CA GLN A 59 0.83 -7.25 -24.12
C GLN A 59 0.62 -6.19 -23.07
N ASN A 60 1.19 -6.41 -21.87
CA ASN A 60 1.32 -5.35 -20.87
C ASN A 60 2.15 -4.19 -21.41
N ARG A 61 1.82 -2.98 -21.01
CA ARG A 61 2.63 -1.80 -21.31
C ARG A 61 3.96 -1.80 -20.57
N PHE A 62 3.93 -2.29 -19.31
CA PHE A 62 5.10 -2.42 -18.46
C PHE A 62 5.13 -3.81 -17.81
N HIS A 63 6.32 -4.30 -17.49
CA HIS A 63 6.54 -5.62 -16.94
C HIS A 63 7.23 -5.51 -15.57
N PHE A 64 6.72 -6.22 -14.57
CA PHE A 64 7.33 -6.25 -13.26
C PHE A 64 8.76 -6.76 -13.32
N LEU A 65 9.64 -6.09 -12.58
CA LEU A 65 10.99 -6.58 -12.33
C LEU A 65 10.93 -7.73 -11.31
N PRO A 66 11.94 -8.63 -11.27
CA PRO A 66 12.07 -9.61 -10.20
C PRO A 66 12.07 -8.95 -8.83
N LEU A 67 11.45 -9.57 -7.83
CA LEU A 67 11.24 -9.00 -6.48
C LEU A 67 12.50 -8.36 -5.87
N THR A 68 13.67 -8.96 -6.10
CA THR A 68 14.94 -8.48 -5.53
C THR A 68 15.65 -7.43 -6.39
N ALA A 69 15.06 -7.00 -7.49
CA ALA A 69 15.66 -6.01 -8.38
C ALA A 69 15.70 -4.60 -7.74
N ILE A 70 14.77 -4.29 -6.85
CA ILE A 70 14.67 -2.99 -6.18
C ILE A 70 15.14 -3.14 -4.73
N ARG A 71 16.01 -2.22 -4.30
CA ARG A 71 16.52 -2.14 -2.93
C ARG A 71 16.09 -0.81 -2.32
N PRO A 72 15.26 -0.80 -1.28
CA PRO A 72 14.86 0.43 -0.60
C PRO A 72 16.06 1.08 0.09
N THR A 73 16.09 2.41 0.10
CA THR A 73 17.07 3.23 0.82
C THR A 73 16.34 4.35 1.57
N GLY A 74 17.07 5.20 2.28
CA GLY A 74 16.52 6.38 2.95
C GLY A 74 15.26 6.07 3.77
N TRP A 75 14.30 6.98 3.72
CA TRP A 75 13.06 6.86 4.49
C TRP A 75 12.21 5.62 4.13
N LEU A 76 12.27 5.14 2.87
CA LEU A 76 11.50 3.95 2.47
C LEU A 76 12.06 2.69 3.14
N ARG A 77 13.39 2.56 3.21
CA ARG A 77 14.02 1.47 3.97
C ARG A 77 13.64 1.54 5.44
N GLN A 78 13.72 2.72 6.05
CA GLN A 78 13.31 2.94 7.44
C GLN A 78 11.84 2.52 7.68
N GLN A 79 10.93 2.85 6.76
CA GLN A 79 9.51 2.47 6.87
C GLN A 79 9.31 0.94 6.82
N LEU A 80 10.05 0.25 5.94
CA LEU A 80 10.02 -1.21 5.89
C LEU A 80 10.67 -1.85 7.13
N GLU A 81 11.71 -1.25 7.69
CA GLU A 81 12.33 -1.68 8.95
C GLU A 81 11.36 -1.51 10.13
N VAL A 82 10.60 -0.40 10.20
CA VAL A 82 9.54 -0.23 11.18
C VAL A 82 8.50 -1.35 11.06
N GLN A 83 8.06 -1.67 9.84
CA GLN A 83 7.13 -2.79 9.61
C GLN A 83 7.74 -4.14 10.02
N ALA A 84 9.02 -4.37 9.75
CA ALA A 84 9.73 -5.60 10.11
C ALA A 84 9.90 -5.77 11.62
N HIS A 85 10.11 -4.67 12.35
CA HIS A 85 10.21 -4.66 13.81
C HIS A 85 8.84 -4.63 14.53
N GLY A 86 7.76 -4.32 13.80
CA GLY A 86 6.38 -4.39 14.25
C GLY A 86 5.69 -5.71 13.91
N LEU A 87 4.38 -5.65 13.68
CA LEU A 87 3.57 -6.84 13.34
C LEU A 87 4.08 -7.58 12.09
N GLY A 88 4.65 -6.88 11.11
CA GLY A 88 5.11 -7.49 9.87
C GLY A 88 6.17 -8.58 10.05
N GLY A 89 7.06 -8.42 11.02
CA GLY A 89 8.09 -9.41 11.32
C GLY A 89 7.75 -10.36 12.47
N HIS A 90 6.76 -10.01 13.32
CA HIS A 90 6.52 -10.68 14.60
C HIS A 90 5.09 -11.18 14.80
N LEU A 91 4.25 -11.16 13.78
CA LEU A 91 2.85 -11.54 13.91
C LEU A 91 2.67 -12.99 14.40
N ASP A 92 3.49 -13.91 13.93
CA ASP A 92 3.50 -15.32 14.31
C ASP A 92 3.90 -15.57 15.77
N GLU A 93 4.46 -14.57 16.44
CA GLU A 93 4.86 -14.61 17.86
C GLU A 93 3.75 -14.11 18.79
N VAL A 94 2.86 -13.23 18.30
CA VAL A 94 1.84 -12.56 19.11
C VAL A 94 0.40 -12.93 18.76
N TRP A 95 0.17 -13.58 17.60
CA TRP A 95 -1.17 -13.95 17.14
C TRP A 95 -1.25 -15.44 16.75
N SER A 96 -2.16 -16.16 17.44
CA SER A 96 -2.30 -17.62 17.31
C SER A 96 -2.65 -18.10 15.91
N ASP A 97 -3.39 -17.31 15.13
CA ASP A 97 -3.89 -17.71 13.80
C ASP A 97 -2.76 -17.96 12.79
N VAL A 98 -1.63 -17.26 12.96
CA VAL A 98 -0.41 -17.49 12.19
C VAL A 98 0.75 -17.99 13.07
N GLY A 99 0.43 -18.47 14.28
CA GLY A 99 1.41 -19.07 15.19
C GLY A 99 1.81 -20.49 14.76
N PRO A 100 2.63 -21.18 15.59
CA PRO A 100 3.17 -22.51 15.27
C PRO A 100 2.12 -23.59 15.01
N ASN A 101 0.89 -23.43 15.53
CA ASN A 101 -0.23 -24.36 15.32
C ASN A 101 -1.10 -24.02 14.09
N SER A 102 -0.71 -23.07 13.26
CA SER A 102 -1.43 -22.77 12.02
C SER A 102 -1.58 -24.02 11.12
N GLY A 103 -2.74 -24.17 10.50
CA GLY A 103 -2.98 -25.23 9.52
C GLY A 103 -2.02 -25.17 8.32
N TRP A 104 -1.51 -23.97 7.98
CA TRP A 104 -0.49 -23.78 6.95
C TRP A 104 0.95 -24.04 7.42
N LEU A 105 1.10 -24.59 8.63
CA LEU A 105 2.33 -25.18 9.17
C LEU A 105 2.09 -26.64 9.62
N GLY A 106 0.95 -27.23 9.23
CA GLY A 106 0.59 -28.60 9.59
C GLY A 106 -0.08 -28.75 10.95
N GLY A 107 -0.41 -27.65 11.61
CA GLY A 107 -1.16 -27.64 12.86
C GLY A 107 -2.66 -27.82 12.67
N SER A 108 -3.40 -27.75 13.77
CA SER A 108 -4.86 -27.86 13.83
C SER A 108 -5.58 -26.50 13.99
N GLY A 109 -4.83 -25.41 13.99
CA GLY A 109 -5.35 -24.06 14.12
C GLY A 109 -5.94 -23.51 12.82
N GLU A 110 -5.90 -22.19 12.66
CA GLU A 110 -6.43 -21.52 11.49
C GLU A 110 -5.85 -22.12 10.20
N ASN A 111 -6.73 -22.54 9.28
CA ASN A 111 -6.38 -23.26 8.08
C ASN A 111 -6.92 -22.61 6.79
N TRP A 112 -7.43 -21.37 6.89
CA TRP A 112 -8.07 -20.68 5.78
C TRP A 112 -7.12 -19.60 5.21
N GLU A 113 -7.39 -18.29 5.34
CA GLU A 113 -6.67 -17.23 4.61
C GLU A 113 -5.55 -16.54 5.40
N ARG A 114 -5.47 -16.71 6.74
CA ARG A 114 -4.58 -15.90 7.59
C ARG A 114 -3.10 -16.15 7.29
N GLY A 115 -2.69 -17.42 7.25
CA GLY A 115 -1.33 -17.80 6.88
C GLY A 115 -0.93 -17.31 5.49
N PRO A 116 -1.73 -17.59 4.43
CA PRO A 116 -1.49 -17.07 3.07
C PRO A 116 -1.34 -15.56 2.99
N TYR A 117 -2.21 -14.78 3.63
CA TYR A 117 -2.12 -13.32 3.65
C TYR A 117 -0.86 -12.82 4.35
N PHE A 118 -0.53 -13.40 5.51
CA PHE A 118 0.71 -13.06 6.20
C PHE A 118 1.93 -13.26 5.30
N LEU A 119 1.99 -14.38 4.58
CA LEU A 119 3.09 -14.67 3.66
C LEU A 119 3.11 -13.78 2.42
N ASP A 120 1.96 -13.34 1.93
CA ASP A 120 1.86 -12.44 0.78
C ASP A 120 2.52 -11.08 1.06
N GLY A 121 2.68 -10.72 2.35
CA GLY A 121 3.43 -9.56 2.81
C GLY A 121 4.82 -9.88 3.35
N LEU A 122 4.98 -10.97 4.12
CA LEU A 122 6.26 -11.33 4.73
C LEU A 122 7.34 -11.67 3.70
N VAL A 123 6.98 -12.39 2.63
CA VAL A 123 7.94 -12.77 1.58
C VAL A 123 8.56 -11.54 0.94
N PRO A 124 7.81 -10.59 0.37
CA PRO A 124 8.45 -9.42 -0.22
C PRO A 124 9.20 -8.57 0.81
N LEU A 125 8.71 -8.42 2.04
CA LEU A 125 9.40 -7.68 3.10
C LEU A 125 10.80 -8.28 3.37
N ALA A 126 10.88 -9.60 3.59
CA ALA A 126 12.11 -10.31 3.90
C ALA A 126 13.17 -10.18 2.81
N TYR A 127 12.75 -10.28 1.55
CA TYR A 127 13.67 -10.24 0.43
C TYR A 127 14.05 -8.82 -0.02
N LEU A 128 13.19 -7.83 0.16
CA LEU A 128 13.52 -6.41 -0.09
C LEU A 128 14.51 -5.85 0.91
N LEU A 129 14.34 -6.18 2.20
CA LEU A 129 15.26 -5.80 3.27
C LEU A 129 16.56 -6.63 3.27
N ASP A 130 16.56 -7.77 2.59
CA ASP A 130 17.62 -8.78 2.64
C ASP A 130 17.84 -9.32 4.06
N ASP A 131 16.78 -9.43 4.85
CA ASP A 131 16.77 -9.80 6.26
C ASP A 131 16.83 -11.32 6.44
N ALA A 132 17.89 -11.83 7.03
CA ALA A 132 18.11 -13.27 7.16
C ALA A 132 17.11 -13.95 8.14
N PRO A 133 16.77 -13.40 9.30
CA PRO A 133 15.71 -13.90 10.18
C PRO A 133 14.34 -13.99 9.49
N LEU A 134 13.91 -12.93 8.80
CA LEU A 134 12.62 -12.92 8.10
C LEU A 134 12.59 -13.91 6.92
N LYS A 135 13.70 -14.06 6.19
CA LYS A 135 13.84 -15.08 5.15
C LYS A 135 13.74 -16.49 5.71
N ALA A 136 14.37 -16.76 6.86
CA ALA A 136 14.27 -18.07 7.52
C ALA A 136 12.82 -18.35 7.99
N LYS A 137 12.13 -17.33 8.51
CA LYS A 137 10.72 -17.40 8.87
C LYS A 137 9.85 -17.72 7.65
N ALA A 138 9.97 -16.97 6.56
CA ALA A 138 9.26 -17.22 5.31
C ALA A 138 9.57 -18.63 4.73
N GLN A 139 10.84 -19.05 4.78
CA GLN A 139 11.29 -20.36 4.28
C GLN A 139 10.57 -21.51 4.97
N LYS A 140 10.39 -21.45 6.31
CA LYS A 140 9.66 -22.48 7.06
C LYS A 140 8.25 -22.69 6.52
N TRP A 141 7.52 -21.63 6.25
CA TRP A 141 6.17 -21.68 5.69
C TRP A 141 6.16 -22.19 4.25
N MET A 142 7.13 -21.74 3.43
CA MET A 142 7.26 -22.17 2.04
C MET A 142 7.61 -23.66 1.95
N ASP A 143 8.51 -24.16 2.78
CA ASP A 143 8.87 -25.57 2.80
C ASP A 143 7.68 -26.45 3.19
N TRP A 144 6.89 -26.03 4.19
CA TRP A 144 5.67 -26.76 4.53
C TRP A 144 4.65 -26.71 3.38
N THR A 145 4.40 -25.55 2.80
CA THR A 145 3.45 -25.38 1.70
C THR A 145 3.83 -26.26 0.50
N LEU A 146 5.11 -26.23 0.10
CA LEU A 146 5.63 -27.03 -1.01
C LEU A 146 5.57 -28.53 -0.72
N GLY A 147 5.80 -28.93 0.54
CA GLY A 147 5.72 -30.31 1.01
C GLY A 147 4.30 -30.83 1.18
N SER A 148 3.29 -29.97 1.30
CA SER A 148 1.90 -30.33 1.54
C SER A 148 1.16 -30.87 0.30
N GLN A 149 1.80 -30.80 -0.88
CA GLN A 149 1.12 -31.17 -2.12
C GLN A 149 0.75 -32.65 -2.16
N GLN A 150 -0.55 -32.91 -2.34
CA GLN A 150 -1.12 -34.24 -2.44
C GLN A 150 -0.90 -34.87 -3.83
N PRO A 151 -1.01 -36.21 -3.96
CA PRO A 151 -0.84 -36.90 -5.24
C PRO A 151 -1.81 -36.45 -6.34
N ASN A 152 -3.01 -35.97 -5.97
CA ASN A 152 -3.99 -35.45 -6.93
C ASN A 152 -3.62 -34.03 -7.47
N GLY A 153 -2.66 -33.35 -6.83
CA GLY A 153 -2.21 -32.02 -7.16
C GLY A 153 -2.69 -30.91 -6.21
N MET A 154 -3.65 -31.19 -5.31
CA MET A 154 -4.08 -30.24 -4.27
C MET A 154 -2.92 -29.96 -3.32
N PHE A 155 -2.87 -28.77 -2.71
CA PHE A 155 -1.86 -28.38 -1.72
C PHE A 155 -2.47 -27.56 -0.58
N GLY A 156 -1.72 -27.38 0.48
CA GLY A 156 -2.16 -26.70 1.70
C GLY A 156 -2.90 -27.61 2.66
N PRO A 157 -3.60 -27.07 3.68
CA PRO A 157 -4.29 -27.86 4.69
C PRO A 157 -5.31 -28.82 4.08
N ALA A 158 -5.19 -30.12 4.41
CA ALA A 158 -6.04 -31.17 3.86
C ALA A 158 -7.51 -31.06 4.33
N THR A 159 -7.74 -30.40 5.46
CA THR A 159 -9.06 -30.18 6.06
C THR A 159 -9.83 -29.02 5.42
N ASN A 160 -9.20 -28.28 4.54
CA ASN A 160 -9.79 -27.14 3.84
C ASN A 160 -9.71 -27.36 2.33
N ASP A 161 -10.87 -27.37 1.66
CA ASP A 161 -10.96 -27.54 0.21
C ASP A 161 -11.33 -26.25 -0.55
N ASP A 162 -11.51 -25.10 0.15
CA ASP A 162 -11.84 -23.82 -0.46
C ASP A 162 -10.73 -23.35 -1.43
N TRP A 163 -11.16 -22.81 -2.57
CA TRP A 163 -10.24 -22.27 -3.55
C TRP A 163 -9.56 -20.99 -3.07
N TRP A 164 -10.29 -20.15 -2.32
CA TRP A 164 -9.85 -18.78 -1.96
C TRP A 164 -8.50 -18.74 -1.22
N PRO A 165 -8.23 -19.47 -0.14
CA PRO A 165 -6.95 -19.42 0.55
C PRO A 165 -5.75 -19.74 -0.35
N ARG A 166 -5.98 -20.63 -1.33
CA ARG A 166 -4.95 -21.04 -2.29
C ARG A 166 -4.66 -19.95 -3.32
N MET A 167 -5.66 -19.16 -3.70
CA MET A 167 -5.47 -17.98 -4.56
C MET A 167 -4.50 -16.97 -3.92
N VAL A 168 -4.59 -16.77 -2.60
CA VAL A 168 -3.69 -15.91 -1.84
C VAL A 168 -2.29 -16.55 -1.74
N MET A 169 -2.21 -17.83 -1.37
CA MET A 169 -0.92 -18.53 -1.25
C MET A 169 -0.17 -18.57 -2.58
N LEU A 170 -0.86 -18.68 -3.70
CA LEU A 170 -0.25 -18.64 -5.04
C LEU A 170 0.44 -17.29 -5.30
N LYS A 171 -0.10 -16.17 -4.82
CA LYS A 171 0.58 -14.86 -4.89
C LYS A 171 1.90 -14.89 -4.12
N ALA A 172 1.89 -15.41 -2.89
CA ALA A 172 3.10 -15.56 -2.09
C ALA A 172 4.14 -16.49 -2.76
N LEU A 173 3.70 -17.61 -3.34
CA LEU A 173 4.56 -18.55 -4.08
C LEU A 173 5.20 -17.91 -5.32
N THR A 174 4.46 -17.06 -6.08
CA THR A 174 5.04 -16.36 -7.23
C THR A 174 6.15 -15.41 -6.79
N GLN A 175 5.93 -14.64 -5.72
CA GLN A 175 6.93 -13.73 -5.16
C GLN A 175 8.16 -14.48 -4.62
N TYR A 176 7.93 -15.60 -3.92
CA TYR A 176 9.01 -16.45 -3.42
C TYR A 176 9.86 -17.03 -4.55
N GLN A 177 9.22 -17.52 -5.63
CA GLN A 177 9.93 -18.03 -6.80
C GLN A 177 10.74 -16.93 -7.50
N GLU A 178 10.20 -15.73 -7.62
CA GLU A 178 10.91 -14.59 -8.22
C GLU A 178 12.13 -14.18 -7.39
N ALA A 179 12.03 -14.26 -6.05
CA ALA A 179 13.12 -13.91 -5.15
C ALA A 179 14.23 -14.99 -5.14
N THR A 180 13.85 -16.27 -5.11
CA THR A 180 14.77 -17.38 -4.85
C THR A 180 15.13 -18.20 -6.08
N GLY A 181 14.20 -18.32 -7.03
CA GLY A 181 14.30 -19.27 -8.13
C GLY A 181 14.08 -20.73 -7.72
N ASP A 182 13.45 -20.98 -6.56
CA ASP A 182 13.22 -22.34 -6.06
C ASP A 182 12.55 -23.23 -7.13
N PRO A 183 13.20 -24.29 -7.57
CA PRO A 183 12.70 -25.12 -8.67
C PRO A 183 11.44 -25.91 -8.32
N ARG A 184 11.05 -26.01 -7.05
CA ARG A 184 9.87 -26.75 -6.57
C ARG A 184 8.56 -26.02 -6.87
N VAL A 185 8.59 -24.68 -6.95
CA VAL A 185 7.39 -23.83 -7.06
C VAL A 185 6.64 -24.06 -8.37
N ILE A 186 7.33 -23.96 -9.51
CA ILE A 186 6.70 -24.09 -10.83
C ILE A 186 6.03 -25.47 -10.99
N PRO A 187 6.68 -26.61 -10.69
CA PRO A 187 6.04 -27.92 -10.75
C PRO A 187 4.85 -28.07 -9.80
N LEU A 188 4.91 -27.49 -8.60
CA LEU A 188 3.76 -27.48 -7.68
C LEU A 188 2.56 -26.76 -8.30
N MET A 189 2.78 -25.53 -8.80
CA MET A 189 1.73 -24.74 -9.43
C MET A 189 1.14 -25.43 -10.66
N GLN A 190 1.96 -26.04 -11.50
CA GLN A 190 1.49 -26.80 -12.67
C GLN A 190 0.56 -27.97 -12.28
N ARG A 191 0.93 -28.76 -11.27
CA ARG A 191 0.09 -29.87 -10.79
C ARG A 191 -1.20 -29.36 -10.15
N TYR A 192 -1.12 -28.26 -9.38
CA TYR A 192 -2.30 -27.66 -8.75
C TYR A 192 -3.28 -27.12 -9.80
N PHE A 193 -2.84 -26.34 -10.76
CA PHE A 193 -3.71 -25.78 -11.80
C PHE A 193 -4.29 -26.88 -12.71
N ALA A 194 -3.53 -27.95 -12.97
CA ALA A 194 -4.07 -29.13 -13.68
C ALA A 194 -5.13 -29.85 -12.85
N TYR A 195 -4.97 -29.96 -11.53
CA TYR A 195 -5.98 -30.48 -10.62
C TYR A 195 -7.23 -29.58 -10.64
N GLN A 196 -7.07 -28.28 -10.48
CA GLN A 196 -8.18 -27.34 -10.46
C GLN A 196 -8.97 -27.34 -11.76
N LEU A 197 -8.32 -27.30 -12.91
CA LEU A 197 -8.98 -27.35 -14.22
C LEU A 197 -9.87 -28.61 -14.36
N ARG A 198 -9.47 -29.75 -13.80
CA ARG A 198 -10.28 -30.96 -13.80
C ARG A 198 -11.45 -30.92 -12.81
N GLN A 199 -11.26 -30.28 -11.64
CA GLN A 199 -12.26 -30.29 -10.58
C GLN A 199 -13.29 -29.16 -10.69
N GLN A 200 -12.88 -28.01 -11.21
CA GLN A 200 -13.69 -26.79 -11.19
C GLN A 200 -15.02 -26.88 -11.97
N PRO A 201 -15.19 -27.68 -13.05
CA PRO A 201 -16.49 -27.89 -13.67
C PRO A 201 -17.54 -28.50 -12.74
N SER A 202 -17.12 -29.40 -11.83
CA SER A 202 -18.00 -30.05 -10.83
C SER A 202 -17.97 -29.34 -9.46
N ARG A 203 -16.97 -28.54 -9.21
CA ARG A 203 -16.77 -27.74 -7.99
C ARG A 203 -16.46 -26.28 -8.37
N PRO A 204 -17.47 -25.53 -8.84
CA PRO A 204 -17.27 -24.16 -9.32
C PRO A 204 -16.81 -23.22 -8.23
N LEU A 205 -16.40 -22.00 -8.63
CA LEU A 205 -16.11 -20.91 -7.71
C LEU A 205 -17.36 -20.58 -6.89
N ARG A 206 -17.17 -20.39 -5.61
CA ARG A 206 -18.21 -19.97 -4.67
C ARG A 206 -17.70 -18.84 -3.77
N ASP A 207 -18.59 -18.15 -3.14
CA ASP A 207 -18.34 -17.17 -2.08
C ASP A 207 -17.16 -16.22 -2.42
N TRP A 208 -16.18 -16.15 -1.55
CA TRP A 208 -14.99 -15.30 -1.72
C TRP A 208 -14.24 -15.60 -3.01
N GLY A 209 -14.05 -16.87 -3.36
CA GLY A 209 -13.36 -17.26 -4.58
C GLY A 209 -14.06 -16.80 -5.85
N LYS A 210 -15.41 -16.72 -5.85
CA LYS A 210 -16.22 -16.22 -6.97
C LYS A 210 -16.01 -14.71 -7.18
N TYR A 211 -16.00 -13.92 -6.13
CA TYR A 211 -15.85 -12.47 -6.20
C TYR A 211 -14.38 -12.04 -6.37
N ARG A 212 -13.42 -12.92 -6.00
CA ARG A 212 -11.98 -12.66 -6.03
C ARG A 212 -11.21 -13.50 -7.06
N TRP A 213 -11.90 -14.04 -8.05
CA TRP A 213 -11.35 -14.92 -9.09
C TRP A 213 -10.13 -14.35 -9.83
N GLN A 214 -10.07 -13.04 -9.97
CA GLN A 214 -8.99 -12.32 -10.64
C GLN A 214 -7.64 -12.45 -9.91
N ASP A 215 -7.64 -12.68 -8.60
CA ASP A 215 -6.43 -12.90 -7.82
C ASP A 215 -5.72 -14.19 -8.23
N GLU A 216 -6.48 -15.26 -8.45
CA GLU A 216 -5.91 -16.50 -8.97
C GLU A 216 -5.49 -16.38 -10.43
N ALA A 217 -6.31 -15.73 -11.25
CA ALA A 217 -6.01 -15.55 -12.67
C ALA A 217 -4.66 -14.82 -12.89
N VAL A 218 -4.29 -13.87 -12.03
CA VAL A 218 -2.96 -13.24 -12.04
C VAL A 218 -1.85 -14.30 -11.89
N SER A 219 -1.99 -15.24 -10.97
CA SER A 219 -0.99 -16.32 -10.74
C SER A 219 -0.99 -17.35 -11.87
N VAL A 220 -2.14 -17.66 -12.44
CA VAL A 220 -2.28 -18.53 -13.62
C VAL A 220 -1.55 -17.94 -14.83
N LEU A 221 -1.79 -16.64 -15.13
CA LEU A 221 -1.12 -15.95 -16.23
C LEU A 221 0.38 -15.74 -15.97
N TRP A 222 0.78 -15.52 -14.73
CA TRP A 222 2.18 -15.50 -14.33
C TRP A 222 2.90 -16.80 -14.71
N LEU A 223 2.26 -17.95 -14.46
CA LEU A 223 2.83 -19.26 -14.83
C LEU A 223 2.80 -19.49 -16.35
N TYR A 224 1.71 -19.09 -17.02
CA TYR A 224 1.60 -19.18 -18.48
C TYR A 224 2.74 -18.45 -19.18
N ASN A 225 3.05 -17.23 -18.76
CA ASN A 225 4.12 -16.44 -19.33
C ASN A 225 5.50 -17.13 -19.20
N ARG A 226 5.68 -18.05 -18.27
CA ARG A 226 6.94 -18.79 -18.06
C ARG A 226 7.02 -20.10 -18.83
N ASN A 227 5.93 -20.86 -18.92
CA ASN A 227 5.96 -22.20 -19.49
C ASN A 227 5.18 -22.36 -20.83
N GLY A 228 4.22 -21.48 -21.11
CA GLY A 228 3.42 -21.51 -22.35
C GLY A 228 2.35 -22.63 -22.41
N ASP A 229 2.00 -23.25 -21.27
CA ASP A 229 0.99 -24.31 -21.24
C ASP A 229 -0.41 -23.74 -21.50
N GLY A 230 -1.00 -24.10 -22.66
CA GLY A 230 -2.33 -23.62 -23.10
C GLY A 230 -3.47 -23.96 -22.12
N LYS A 231 -3.34 -25.02 -21.28
CA LYS A 231 -4.32 -25.36 -20.25
C LYS A 231 -4.47 -24.28 -19.19
N LEU A 232 -3.42 -23.47 -18.98
CA LEU A 232 -3.49 -22.33 -18.07
C LEU A 232 -4.42 -21.25 -18.63
N LEU A 233 -4.45 -21.05 -19.95
CA LEU A 233 -5.40 -20.14 -20.58
C LEU A 233 -6.83 -20.65 -20.52
N GLU A 234 -7.02 -21.97 -20.62
CA GLU A 234 -8.33 -22.60 -20.40
C GLU A 234 -8.83 -22.34 -18.99
N LEU A 235 -7.96 -22.57 -17.98
CA LEU A 235 -8.28 -22.28 -16.58
C LEU A 235 -8.58 -20.80 -16.36
N ALA A 236 -7.76 -19.88 -16.87
CA ALA A 236 -8.00 -18.46 -16.71
C ALA A 236 -9.35 -18.00 -17.31
N ARG A 237 -9.76 -18.56 -18.46
CA ARG A 237 -11.08 -18.31 -19.05
C ARG A 237 -12.20 -18.90 -18.20
N LEU A 238 -12.01 -20.11 -17.65
CA LEU A 238 -12.98 -20.75 -16.75
C LEU A 238 -13.18 -19.95 -15.46
N LEU A 239 -12.09 -19.47 -14.86
CA LEU A 239 -12.13 -18.56 -13.69
C LEU A 239 -12.95 -17.31 -13.99
N ARG A 240 -12.69 -16.64 -15.14
CA ARG A 240 -13.45 -15.47 -15.59
C ARG A 240 -14.93 -15.79 -15.80
N GLN A 241 -15.25 -16.94 -16.41
CA GLN A 241 -16.63 -17.35 -16.70
C GLN A 241 -17.43 -17.67 -15.42
N GLN A 242 -16.79 -18.26 -14.42
CA GLN A 242 -17.44 -18.62 -13.14
C GLN A 242 -17.40 -17.48 -12.12
N GLY A 243 -16.47 -16.55 -12.28
CA GLY A 243 -16.30 -15.42 -11.42
C GLY A 243 -17.42 -14.38 -11.55
N HIS A 244 -17.50 -13.49 -10.57
CA HIS A 244 -18.45 -12.37 -10.60
C HIS A 244 -18.14 -11.41 -11.77
N ASP A 245 -19.18 -10.95 -12.46
CA ASP A 245 -19.06 -10.00 -13.59
C ASP A 245 -18.93 -8.57 -13.08
N TRP A 246 -17.74 -8.22 -12.63
CA TRP A 246 -17.45 -6.88 -12.14
C TRP A 246 -17.68 -5.77 -13.15
N ARG A 247 -17.45 -6.02 -14.45
CA ARG A 247 -17.74 -5.02 -15.50
C ARG A 247 -19.22 -4.72 -15.57
N GLY A 248 -20.06 -5.77 -15.69
CA GLY A 248 -21.51 -5.61 -15.74
C GLY A 248 -22.11 -5.02 -14.47
N GLU A 249 -21.50 -5.29 -13.29
CA GLU A 249 -21.90 -4.68 -12.02
C GLU A 249 -21.66 -3.17 -12.02
N PHE A 250 -20.47 -2.72 -12.43
CA PHE A 250 -20.14 -1.30 -12.47
C PHE A 250 -20.83 -0.53 -13.60
N GLU A 251 -21.15 -1.17 -14.74
CA GLU A 251 -21.95 -0.55 -15.78
C GLU A 251 -23.35 -0.15 -15.29
N LYS A 252 -23.91 -0.87 -14.31
CA LYS A 252 -25.23 -0.61 -13.72
C LYS A 252 -25.15 0.14 -12.40
N PHE A 253 -24.05 0.06 -11.71
CA PHE A 253 -23.69 0.55 -10.39
C PHE A 253 -24.86 1.13 -9.55
N PRO A 254 -25.61 0.30 -8.83
CA PRO A 254 -26.79 0.74 -8.11
C PRO A 254 -26.47 1.36 -6.72
N TYR A 255 -25.22 1.28 -6.29
CA TYR A 255 -24.74 1.61 -4.93
C TYR A 255 -24.36 3.10 -4.81
N THR A 256 -25.34 3.99 -4.96
CA THR A 256 -25.11 5.44 -4.97
C THR A 256 -25.16 6.09 -3.58
N TYR A 257 -25.45 5.30 -2.54
CA TYR A 257 -25.56 5.73 -1.15
C TYR A 257 -24.89 4.71 -0.22
N LYS A 258 -24.82 5.05 1.07
CA LYS A 258 -24.45 4.10 2.12
C LYS A 258 -25.37 2.87 2.04
N THR A 259 -24.78 1.68 2.07
CA THR A 259 -25.50 0.41 2.05
C THR A 259 -26.45 0.33 3.25
N SER A 260 -27.74 0.14 2.99
CA SER A 260 -28.76 0.05 4.04
C SER A 260 -28.80 -1.34 4.67
N ALA A 261 -29.24 -1.44 5.92
CA ALA A 261 -29.47 -2.72 6.59
C ALA A 261 -30.37 -3.65 5.77
N LYS A 262 -31.43 -3.10 5.15
CA LYS A 262 -32.34 -3.86 4.29
C LYS A 262 -31.61 -4.44 3.06
N GLN A 263 -30.71 -3.68 2.43
CA GLN A 263 -29.92 -4.15 1.30
C GLN A 263 -28.97 -5.27 1.73
N LEU A 264 -28.30 -5.12 2.89
CA LEU A 264 -27.45 -6.17 3.46
C LEU A 264 -28.22 -7.47 3.69
N GLU A 265 -29.44 -7.41 4.22
CA GLU A 265 -30.28 -8.59 4.41
C GLU A 265 -30.65 -9.28 3.08
N ILE A 266 -30.98 -8.50 2.04
CA ILE A 266 -31.28 -9.05 0.71
C ILE A 266 -30.07 -9.74 0.12
N GLU A 267 -28.90 -9.08 0.10
CA GLU A 267 -27.67 -9.62 -0.49
C GLU A 267 -27.17 -10.84 0.28
N LYS A 268 -27.26 -10.85 1.62
CA LYS A 268 -26.91 -12.00 2.45
C LYS A 268 -27.79 -13.22 2.16
N ALA A 269 -29.05 -13.03 1.86
CA ALA A 269 -29.95 -14.11 1.48
C ALA A 269 -29.58 -14.77 0.15
N GLU A 270 -28.82 -14.10 -0.70
CA GLU A 270 -28.31 -14.64 -1.97
C GLU A 270 -27.02 -15.46 -1.80
N THR A 271 -26.30 -15.26 -0.69
CA THR A 271 -25.08 -16.01 -0.34
C THR A 271 -25.41 -17.12 0.65
N LYS A 272 -25.30 -18.37 0.22
CA LYS A 272 -25.76 -19.53 1.02
C LYS A 272 -24.86 -19.89 2.20
N ASP A 273 -23.57 -19.59 2.10
CA ASP A 273 -22.54 -20.08 3.03
C ASP A 273 -21.81 -18.94 3.76
N VAL A 274 -22.08 -17.69 3.43
CA VAL A 274 -21.40 -16.51 4.00
C VAL A 274 -22.40 -15.45 4.36
N ASP A 275 -22.44 -15.07 5.64
CA ASP A 275 -23.35 -14.03 6.15
C ASP A 275 -22.79 -12.62 5.85
N ILE A 276 -22.52 -12.33 4.56
CA ILE A 276 -22.01 -11.03 4.11
C ILE A 276 -22.51 -10.68 2.70
N ALA A 277 -22.78 -9.39 2.48
CA ALA A 277 -23.16 -8.87 1.16
C ALA A 277 -21.92 -8.69 0.28
N MET A 278 -21.71 -9.59 -0.66
CA MET A 278 -20.49 -9.67 -1.46
C MET A 278 -20.31 -8.51 -2.45
N ASN A 279 -21.39 -8.00 -3.05
CA ASN A 279 -21.34 -6.97 -4.10
C ASN A 279 -20.92 -5.61 -3.53
N THR A 280 -21.37 -5.26 -2.33
CA THR A 280 -21.08 -3.98 -1.67
C THR A 280 -19.83 -4.03 -0.79
N HIS A 281 -19.23 -5.22 -0.61
CA HIS A 281 -18.07 -5.43 0.24
C HIS A 281 -16.84 -4.67 -0.30
N GLY A 282 -16.27 -3.81 0.54
CA GLY A 282 -15.19 -2.89 0.14
C GLY A 282 -13.95 -3.57 -0.42
N VAL A 283 -13.50 -4.66 0.21
CA VAL A 283 -12.31 -5.40 -0.24
C VAL A 283 -12.55 -6.08 -1.59
N ASN A 284 -13.75 -6.66 -1.81
CA ASN A 284 -14.09 -7.26 -3.10
C ASN A 284 -14.05 -6.21 -4.21
N ASN A 285 -14.54 -5.00 -3.96
CA ASN A 285 -14.51 -3.89 -4.91
C ASN A 285 -13.09 -3.36 -5.14
N ALA A 286 -12.24 -3.30 -4.11
CA ALA A 286 -10.82 -2.98 -4.25
C ALA A 286 -10.09 -4.01 -5.13
N MET A 287 -10.35 -5.30 -4.93
CA MET A 287 -9.82 -6.39 -5.75
C MET A 287 -10.38 -6.37 -7.18
N ALA A 288 -11.64 -5.92 -7.37
CA ALA A 288 -12.30 -5.82 -8.67
C ALA A 288 -11.57 -4.89 -9.65
N LEU A 289 -10.85 -3.88 -9.16
CA LEU A 289 -10.06 -2.96 -9.99
C LEU A 289 -9.05 -3.68 -10.90
N LYS A 290 -8.63 -4.90 -10.58
CA LYS A 290 -7.76 -5.72 -11.44
C LYS A 290 -8.51 -6.71 -12.34
N ALA A 291 -9.81 -6.96 -12.11
CA ALA A 291 -10.57 -7.95 -12.86
C ALA A 291 -10.70 -7.62 -14.36
N SER A 292 -11.05 -6.37 -14.66
CA SER A 292 -11.19 -5.88 -16.03
C SER A 292 -9.89 -6.03 -16.84
N ARG A 293 -8.73 -5.86 -16.20
CA ARG A 293 -7.43 -6.00 -16.86
C ARG A 293 -7.05 -7.43 -17.16
N VAL A 294 -7.31 -8.33 -16.21
CA VAL A 294 -7.15 -9.77 -16.44
C VAL A 294 -8.05 -10.19 -17.60
N SER A 295 -9.29 -9.68 -17.62
CA SER A 295 -10.21 -9.91 -18.71
C SER A 295 -9.67 -9.41 -20.04
N TRP A 296 -9.13 -8.19 -20.10
CA TRP A 296 -8.54 -7.62 -21.31
C TRP A 296 -7.34 -8.41 -21.82
N LEU A 297 -6.45 -8.86 -20.94
CA LEU A 297 -5.29 -9.69 -21.33
C LEU A 297 -5.74 -10.97 -22.07
N LEU A 298 -6.90 -11.53 -21.69
CA LEU A 298 -7.46 -12.75 -22.28
C LEU A 298 -8.30 -12.50 -23.53
N SER A 299 -9.02 -11.38 -23.59
CA SER A 299 -10.04 -11.09 -24.64
C SER A 299 -9.55 -10.15 -25.72
N GLY A 300 -8.73 -9.16 -25.37
CA GLY A 300 -8.42 -8.00 -26.22
C GLY A 300 -9.61 -7.04 -26.40
N ASP A 301 -10.71 -7.21 -25.64
CA ASP A 301 -11.89 -6.33 -25.72
C ASP A 301 -11.57 -4.98 -25.07
N ASP A 302 -11.69 -3.89 -25.85
CA ASP A 302 -11.42 -2.53 -25.38
C ASP A 302 -12.36 -2.10 -24.25
N ALA A 303 -13.59 -2.64 -24.18
CA ALA A 303 -14.50 -2.41 -23.06
C ALA A 303 -13.94 -2.95 -21.74
N ASP A 304 -13.27 -4.09 -21.75
CA ASP A 304 -12.55 -4.60 -20.57
C ASP A 304 -11.38 -3.66 -20.19
N ARG A 305 -10.70 -3.09 -21.20
CA ARG A 305 -9.61 -2.13 -20.95
C ARG A 305 -10.10 -0.84 -20.31
N GLN A 306 -11.26 -0.34 -20.72
CA GLN A 306 -11.83 0.92 -20.21
C GLN A 306 -12.53 0.76 -18.85
N ALA A 307 -12.95 -0.44 -18.50
CA ALA A 307 -13.78 -0.67 -17.32
C ALA A 307 -13.16 -0.19 -15.98
N VAL A 308 -11.83 -0.26 -15.82
CA VAL A 308 -11.17 0.21 -14.59
C VAL A 308 -11.36 1.71 -14.35
N TYR A 309 -11.38 2.52 -15.41
CA TYR A 309 -11.60 3.97 -15.28
C TYR A 309 -13.04 4.26 -14.86
N HIS A 310 -13.98 3.54 -15.43
CA HIS A 310 -15.39 3.63 -15.03
C HIS A 310 -15.61 3.17 -13.58
N GLN A 311 -14.96 2.06 -13.17
CA GLN A 311 -14.99 1.59 -11.78
C GLN A 311 -14.48 2.67 -10.81
N LEU A 312 -13.31 3.26 -11.09
CA LEU A 312 -12.75 4.34 -10.26
C LEU A 312 -13.68 5.57 -10.25
N GLN A 313 -14.27 5.93 -11.39
CA GLN A 313 -15.21 7.03 -11.48
C GLN A 313 -16.45 6.81 -10.62
N MET A 314 -17.05 5.61 -10.64
CA MET A 314 -18.23 5.28 -9.82
C MET A 314 -17.88 5.30 -8.33
N LEU A 315 -16.76 4.68 -7.94
CA LEU A 315 -16.28 4.69 -6.57
C LEU A 315 -16.02 6.12 -6.06
N ASP A 316 -15.39 6.97 -6.86
CA ASP A 316 -15.12 8.36 -6.50
C ASP A 316 -16.39 9.20 -6.41
N THR A 317 -17.32 9.00 -7.36
CA THR A 317 -18.56 9.79 -7.42
C THR A 317 -19.45 9.55 -6.21
N TYR A 318 -19.53 8.32 -5.71
CA TYR A 318 -20.50 7.94 -4.68
C TYR A 318 -19.89 7.60 -3.32
N HIS A 319 -18.58 7.31 -3.26
CA HIS A 319 -17.90 6.86 -2.04
C HIS A 319 -16.52 7.47 -1.84
N GLY A 320 -16.06 8.34 -2.74
CA GLY A 320 -14.69 8.87 -2.74
C GLY A 320 -14.32 9.68 -1.49
N LEU A 321 -13.10 9.48 -1.00
CA LEU A 321 -12.54 10.13 0.19
C LEU A 321 -11.23 10.88 -0.13
N PRO A 322 -10.88 11.94 0.63
CA PRO A 322 -9.69 12.76 0.37
C PRO A 322 -8.37 11.98 0.36
N ASN A 323 -8.27 10.90 1.12
CA ASN A 323 -7.04 10.09 1.26
C ASN A 323 -6.75 9.18 0.05
N GLY A 324 -7.57 9.25 -0.99
CA GLY A 324 -7.41 8.45 -2.21
C GLY A 324 -8.21 7.13 -2.20
N MET A 325 -8.86 6.78 -1.11
CA MET A 325 -9.73 5.60 -1.03
C MET A 325 -11.20 5.96 -1.28
N PHE A 326 -12.03 4.96 -1.31
CA PHE A 326 -13.47 5.04 -1.17
C PHE A 326 -13.88 4.52 0.21
N SER A 327 -15.00 5.01 0.71
CA SER A 327 -15.53 4.58 2.00
C SER A 327 -16.18 3.21 1.90
N ALA A 328 -15.75 2.31 2.75
CA ALA A 328 -16.39 1.02 3.02
C ALA A 328 -15.85 0.49 4.34
N ASP A 329 -16.69 0.54 5.36
CA ASP A 329 -16.35 0.01 6.68
C ASP A 329 -16.44 -1.53 6.75
N GLU A 330 -17.11 -2.14 5.91
CA GLU A 330 -17.23 -3.49 5.37
C GLU A 330 -17.91 -3.35 4.00
N HIS A 331 -18.96 -2.49 3.97
CA HIS A 331 -19.79 -2.23 2.81
C HIS A 331 -19.75 -0.76 2.44
N PHE A 332 -20.05 -0.42 1.19
CA PHE A 332 -20.08 0.96 0.71
C PHE A 332 -20.81 1.90 1.66
N ALA A 333 -20.17 3.02 2.01
CA ALA A 333 -20.61 3.89 3.09
C ALA A 333 -20.91 5.36 2.67
N GLY A 334 -20.80 5.71 1.38
CA GLY A 334 -21.10 7.06 0.88
C GLY A 334 -19.94 8.04 1.02
N LEU A 335 -20.20 9.32 0.80
CA LEU A 335 -19.15 10.37 0.66
C LEU A 335 -18.73 11.03 1.99
N ASN A 336 -19.40 10.76 3.10
CA ASN A 336 -19.11 11.45 4.36
C ASN A 336 -17.72 11.08 4.88
N PRO A 337 -16.83 12.05 5.15
CA PRO A 337 -15.46 11.79 5.63
C PRO A 337 -15.39 11.19 7.05
N SER A 338 -16.52 11.09 7.76
CA SER A 338 -16.65 10.35 9.01
C SER A 338 -17.04 8.88 8.80
N GLN A 339 -17.12 8.39 7.57
CA GLN A 339 -17.29 6.97 7.26
C GLN A 339 -15.94 6.23 7.27
N GLY A 340 -16.00 4.93 7.55
CA GLY A 340 -14.84 4.08 7.63
C GLY A 340 -14.27 3.65 6.28
N THR A 341 -13.02 3.23 6.29
CA THR A 341 -12.36 2.51 5.20
C THR A 341 -11.56 1.36 5.80
N GLU A 342 -11.93 0.15 5.42
CA GLU A 342 -11.26 -1.07 5.85
C GLU A 342 -9.82 -1.14 5.32
N LEU A 343 -8.88 -1.55 6.18
CA LEU A 343 -7.45 -1.67 5.83
C LEU A 343 -7.19 -2.69 4.71
N CYS A 344 -7.92 -3.82 4.67
CA CYS A 344 -7.80 -4.77 3.56
C CYS A 344 -8.15 -4.10 2.22
N ALA A 345 -9.18 -3.25 2.18
CA ALA A 345 -9.53 -2.52 0.96
C ALA A 345 -8.40 -1.59 0.51
N VAL A 346 -7.69 -0.95 1.44
CA VAL A 346 -6.53 -0.08 1.14
C VAL A 346 -5.43 -0.88 0.43
N VAL A 347 -4.95 -1.97 1.02
CA VAL A 347 -3.81 -2.73 0.47
C VAL A 347 -4.18 -3.49 -0.80
N GLU A 348 -5.42 -3.95 -0.94
CA GLU A 348 -5.90 -4.63 -2.15
C GLU A 348 -6.16 -3.64 -3.31
N ALA A 349 -6.61 -2.42 -3.02
CA ALA A 349 -6.69 -1.36 -4.03
C ALA A 349 -5.30 -1.00 -4.57
N MET A 350 -4.30 -0.88 -3.68
CA MET A 350 -2.92 -0.65 -4.09
C MET A 350 -2.41 -1.75 -5.00
N PHE A 351 -2.54 -3.03 -4.60
CA PHE A 351 -2.13 -4.16 -5.43
C PHE A 351 -2.87 -4.20 -6.79
N SER A 352 -4.16 -3.89 -6.79
CA SER A 352 -4.94 -3.81 -8.03
C SER A 352 -4.46 -2.71 -8.96
N LEU A 353 -4.13 -1.52 -8.41
CA LEU A 353 -3.60 -0.40 -9.19
C LEU A 353 -2.17 -0.65 -9.71
N GLU A 354 -1.30 -1.30 -8.94
CA GLU A 354 0.02 -1.75 -9.40
C GLU A 354 -0.11 -2.62 -10.67
N ARG A 355 -1.05 -3.56 -10.64
CA ARG A 355 -1.37 -4.39 -11.81
C ARG A 355 -2.00 -3.56 -12.95
N ALA A 356 -2.85 -2.55 -12.63
CA ALA A 356 -3.46 -1.69 -13.63
C ALA A 356 -2.43 -0.86 -14.37
N VAL A 357 -1.49 -0.26 -13.66
CA VAL A 357 -0.40 0.53 -14.24
C VAL A 357 0.47 -0.35 -15.15
N ALA A 358 0.81 -1.56 -14.72
CA ALA A 358 1.61 -2.48 -15.53
C ALA A 358 0.95 -2.78 -16.90
N VAL A 359 -0.35 -3.07 -16.88
CA VAL A 359 -1.09 -3.42 -18.11
C VAL A 359 -1.32 -2.23 -19.02
N LEU A 360 -1.79 -1.10 -18.47
CA LEU A 360 -2.29 0.03 -19.24
C LEU A 360 -1.23 1.12 -19.49
N GLY A 361 -0.26 1.25 -18.60
CA GLY A 361 0.79 2.26 -18.70
C GLY A 361 0.28 3.69 -18.55
N ASP A 362 -0.81 3.90 -17.78
CA ASP A 362 -1.43 5.20 -17.61
C ASP A 362 -1.01 5.84 -16.29
N ALA A 363 -0.54 7.10 -16.36
CA ALA A 363 -0.04 7.85 -15.21
C ALA A 363 -1.16 8.15 -14.18
N VAL A 364 -2.42 8.29 -14.60
CA VAL A 364 -3.55 8.56 -13.70
C VAL A 364 -3.75 7.43 -12.68
N LEU A 365 -3.52 6.19 -13.10
CA LEU A 365 -3.60 5.02 -12.21
C LEU A 365 -2.44 4.99 -11.20
N ALA A 366 -1.26 5.41 -11.62
CA ALA A 366 -0.10 5.56 -10.75
C ALA A 366 -0.29 6.74 -9.77
N ASP A 367 -0.92 7.84 -10.18
CA ASP A 367 -1.29 8.97 -9.30
C ASP A 367 -2.27 8.51 -8.22
N ARG A 368 -3.22 7.63 -8.56
CA ARG A 368 -4.15 7.06 -7.59
C ARG A 368 -3.43 6.12 -6.60
N LEU A 369 -2.57 5.23 -7.10
CA LEU A 369 -1.74 4.35 -6.28
C LEU A 369 -0.90 5.16 -5.28
N GLU A 370 -0.21 6.17 -5.76
CA GLU A 370 0.62 7.05 -4.95
C GLU A 370 -0.17 7.79 -3.87
N ARG A 371 -1.37 8.30 -4.21
CA ARG A 371 -2.24 8.98 -3.26
C ARG A 371 -2.67 8.04 -2.13
N ILE A 372 -3.06 6.82 -2.42
CA ILE A 372 -3.42 5.81 -1.41
C ILE A 372 -2.20 5.46 -0.55
N ALA A 373 -1.08 5.17 -1.18
CA ALA A 373 0.14 4.73 -0.52
C ALA A 373 0.72 5.75 0.47
N TYR A 374 0.63 7.04 0.16
CA TYR A 374 1.21 8.10 0.99
C TYR A 374 0.20 8.78 1.94
N ASN A 375 -1.07 8.37 1.90
CA ASN A 375 -2.09 8.88 2.81
C ASN A 375 -2.81 7.75 3.55
N ALA A 376 -3.69 6.99 2.89
CA ALA A 376 -4.53 5.99 3.53
C ALA A 376 -3.70 4.87 4.20
N LEU A 377 -2.66 4.35 3.54
CA LEU A 377 -1.87 3.25 4.09
C LEU A 377 -1.22 3.62 5.44
N PRO A 378 -0.37 4.66 5.57
CA PRO A 378 0.27 4.99 6.84
C PRO A 378 -0.70 5.52 7.90
N GLY A 379 -1.87 6.02 7.50
CA GLY A 379 -2.90 6.54 8.42
C GLY A 379 -3.58 5.48 9.29
N THR A 380 -3.34 4.19 9.03
CA THR A 380 -4.01 3.06 9.67
C THR A 380 -3.21 2.44 10.82
N PHE A 381 -1.93 2.77 10.96
CA PHE A 381 -1.01 2.14 11.93
C PHE A 381 -0.60 3.06 13.06
N THR A 382 -0.20 2.48 14.20
CA THR A 382 0.65 3.17 15.18
C THR A 382 2.02 3.48 14.56
N ASP A 383 2.76 4.42 15.14
CA ASP A 383 4.05 4.88 14.60
C ASP A 383 5.10 3.75 14.50
N ASP A 384 4.99 2.74 15.37
CA ASP A 384 5.85 1.56 15.44
C ASP A 384 5.29 0.32 14.73
N MET A 385 4.10 0.43 14.12
CA MET A 385 3.37 -0.64 13.43
C MET A 385 3.12 -1.90 14.29
N TRP A 386 3.04 -1.77 15.61
CA TRP A 386 2.60 -2.86 16.51
C TRP A 386 1.09 -2.94 16.70
N ALA A 387 0.36 -1.93 16.24
CA ALA A 387 -1.10 -1.94 16.21
C ALA A 387 -1.62 -1.29 14.93
N HIS A 388 -2.79 -1.75 14.50
CA HIS A 388 -3.48 -1.20 13.34
C HIS A 388 -4.98 -1.02 13.64
N GLN A 389 -5.66 -0.22 12.82
CA GLN A 389 -7.12 -0.14 12.79
C GLN A 389 -7.68 -1.14 11.77
N TYR A 390 -8.91 -1.62 12.00
CA TYR A 390 -9.70 -2.23 10.94
C TYR A 390 -10.23 -1.13 10.02
N ASP A 391 -10.94 -0.14 10.61
CA ASP A 391 -11.46 1.02 9.92
C ASP A 391 -10.78 2.31 10.32
N GLN A 392 -10.31 3.08 9.34
CA GLN A 392 -9.86 4.46 9.50
C GLN A 392 -10.86 5.44 8.88
N GLN A 393 -10.84 6.70 9.34
CA GLN A 393 -11.69 7.79 8.81
C GLN A 393 -10.84 9.00 8.42
N PRO A 394 -11.18 9.77 7.36
CA PRO A 394 -10.57 11.08 7.11
C PRO A 394 -10.86 12.10 8.23
N ASN A 395 -12.06 12.09 8.80
CA ASN A 395 -12.40 12.89 9.98
C ASN A 395 -12.55 11.98 11.20
N GLN A 396 -11.42 11.52 11.72
CA GLN A 396 -11.27 10.59 12.82
C GLN A 396 -10.92 11.36 14.10
N ILE A 397 -11.93 11.75 14.88
CA ILE A 397 -11.72 12.58 16.07
C ILE A 397 -11.45 11.79 17.35
N GLN A 398 -11.83 10.51 17.37
CA GLN A 398 -11.67 9.62 18.50
C GLN A 398 -11.58 8.17 18.01
N CYS A 399 -10.80 7.34 18.69
CA CYS A 399 -10.76 5.89 18.51
C CYS A 399 -11.04 5.24 19.86
N SER A 400 -12.18 4.60 20.03
CA SER A 400 -12.60 4.00 21.31
C SER A 400 -13.50 2.80 21.11
N LEU A 401 -13.62 1.96 22.12
CA LEU A 401 -14.53 0.83 22.16
C LEU A 401 -15.98 1.33 22.23
N LEU A 402 -16.61 1.51 21.07
CA LEU A 402 -17.94 2.06 20.96
C LEU A 402 -18.59 1.60 19.65
N GLN A 403 -19.83 1.08 19.73
CA GLN A 403 -20.64 0.85 18.53
C GLN A 403 -21.04 2.20 17.95
N ARG A 404 -20.59 2.48 16.74
CA ARG A 404 -20.85 3.75 16.06
C ARG A 404 -21.87 3.59 14.94
N ASP A 405 -22.66 4.65 14.71
CA ASP A 405 -23.72 4.64 13.69
C ASP A 405 -23.19 4.57 12.25
N TRP A 406 -21.92 4.94 12.06
CA TRP A 406 -21.30 4.84 10.75
C TRP A 406 -20.80 3.43 10.41
N SER A 407 -20.49 2.60 11.42
CA SER A 407 -19.90 1.27 11.22
C SER A 407 -20.95 0.17 11.18
N THR A 408 -20.85 -0.73 10.21
CA THR A 408 -21.58 -2.00 10.15
C THR A 408 -20.85 -3.13 10.88
N ASN A 409 -19.64 -2.86 11.37
CA ASN A 409 -18.78 -3.78 12.12
C ASN A 409 -19.01 -3.68 13.66
N GLY A 410 -18.23 -4.47 14.40
CA GLY A 410 -18.25 -4.43 15.86
C GLY A 410 -17.68 -3.13 16.46
N PRO A 411 -17.88 -2.92 17.78
CA PRO A 411 -17.44 -1.72 18.47
C PRO A 411 -15.91 -1.54 18.49
N GLU A 412 -15.14 -2.57 18.15
CA GLU A 412 -13.66 -2.58 18.12
C GLU A 412 -13.07 -2.04 16.81
N SER A 413 -13.85 -1.90 15.74
CA SER A 413 -13.33 -1.68 14.37
C SER A 413 -12.44 -0.45 14.21
N ASN A 414 -12.62 0.56 15.06
CA ASN A 414 -11.86 1.81 15.03
C ASN A 414 -10.71 1.84 16.06
N LEU A 415 -10.53 0.81 16.88
CA LEU A 415 -9.40 0.74 17.81
C LEU A 415 -8.07 0.58 17.06
N PHE A 416 -6.99 1.04 17.69
CA PHE A 416 -5.65 0.58 17.33
C PHE A 416 -5.31 -0.67 18.15
N GLY A 417 -5.16 -1.81 17.51
CA GLY A 417 -4.95 -3.07 18.20
C GLY A 417 -4.28 -4.14 17.36
N LEU A 418 -4.10 -5.32 17.95
CA LEU A 418 -3.56 -6.49 17.28
C LEU A 418 -4.54 -7.01 16.20
N ALA A 419 -5.80 -7.18 16.58
CA ALA A 419 -6.84 -7.71 15.69
C ALA A 419 -8.19 -7.08 16.04
N PRO A 420 -8.37 -5.77 15.76
CA PRO A 420 -9.65 -5.11 15.96
C PRO A 420 -10.68 -5.69 14.99
N THR A 421 -11.82 -6.15 15.51
CA THR A 421 -12.93 -6.77 14.78
C THR A 421 -12.55 -8.08 14.08
N TYR A 422 -12.13 -8.03 12.81
CA TYR A 422 -11.80 -9.22 12.02
C TYR A 422 -10.30 -9.34 11.74
N GLY A 423 -9.78 -10.57 11.84
CA GLY A 423 -8.34 -10.83 11.66
C GLY A 423 -7.86 -10.80 10.19
N CYS A 424 -8.72 -10.59 9.19
CA CYS A 424 -8.27 -10.47 7.79
C CYS A 424 -7.28 -9.32 7.64
N CYS A 425 -7.59 -8.14 8.17
CA CYS A 425 -6.71 -6.98 8.11
C CYS A 425 -5.39 -7.22 8.83
N THR A 426 -5.42 -7.90 10.00
CA THR A 426 -4.21 -8.28 10.75
C THR A 426 -3.24 -9.10 9.91
N ALA A 427 -3.76 -10.05 9.11
CA ALA A 427 -2.94 -10.88 8.23
C ALA A 427 -2.55 -10.17 6.92
N ASN A 428 -3.42 -9.32 6.36
CA ASN A 428 -3.28 -8.78 5.01
C ASN A 428 -2.52 -7.45 4.94
N LEU A 429 -2.43 -6.69 6.04
CA LEU A 429 -1.78 -5.38 6.09
C LEU A 429 -0.34 -5.38 5.56
N HIS A 430 0.33 -6.53 5.69
CA HIS A 430 1.77 -6.66 5.47
C HIS A 430 2.18 -6.49 4.02
N GLN A 431 1.26 -6.64 3.06
CA GLN A 431 1.56 -6.51 1.63
C GLN A 431 1.75 -5.05 1.16
N GLY A 432 1.19 -4.05 1.86
CA GLY A 432 1.09 -2.68 1.38
C GLY A 432 2.44 -2.07 0.99
N TRP A 433 3.31 -1.81 1.95
CA TRP A 433 4.63 -1.21 1.69
C TRP A 433 5.56 -2.09 0.85
N PRO A 434 5.68 -3.41 1.10
CA PRO A 434 6.59 -4.25 0.33
C PRO A 434 6.20 -4.37 -1.15
N LYS A 435 4.90 -4.54 -1.48
CA LYS A 435 4.46 -4.61 -2.88
C LYS A 435 4.61 -3.28 -3.60
N LEU A 436 4.27 -2.16 -2.94
CA LEU A 436 4.58 -0.84 -3.48
C LEU A 436 6.07 -0.72 -3.82
N THR A 437 6.95 -1.09 -2.89
CA THR A 437 8.40 -1.03 -3.09
C THR A 437 8.84 -1.86 -4.30
N SER A 438 8.29 -3.07 -4.47
CA SER A 438 8.60 -3.93 -5.62
C SER A 438 8.03 -3.42 -6.94
N SER A 439 7.14 -2.43 -6.90
CA SER A 439 6.43 -1.85 -8.05
C SER A 439 6.92 -0.45 -8.43
N LEU A 440 7.92 0.11 -7.73
CA LEU A 440 8.45 1.46 -8.01
C LEU A 440 9.01 1.58 -9.44
N TRP A 441 9.60 0.51 -9.93
CA TRP A 441 10.19 0.42 -11.27
C TRP A 441 9.66 -0.79 -12.03
N MET A 442 9.46 -0.61 -13.33
CA MET A 442 9.07 -1.69 -14.24
C MET A 442 9.90 -1.64 -15.53
N ALA A 443 9.98 -2.76 -16.24
CA ALA A 443 10.61 -2.81 -17.56
C ALA A 443 9.61 -2.39 -18.65
N THR A 444 10.12 -1.83 -19.75
CA THR A 444 9.34 -1.52 -20.96
C THR A 444 9.60 -2.52 -22.07
N ASP A 445 8.69 -2.64 -23.06
CA ASP A 445 8.80 -3.58 -24.17
C ASP A 445 10.03 -3.35 -25.05
N ASP A 446 10.46 -2.11 -25.16
CA ASP A 446 11.60 -1.71 -25.99
C ASP A 446 12.96 -1.85 -25.27
N GLY A 447 12.98 -2.62 -24.16
CA GLY A 447 14.20 -2.95 -23.42
C GLY A 447 14.68 -1.85 -22.48
N GLY A 448 13.80 -0.92 -22.14
CA GLY A 448 14.04 0.17 -21.19
C GLY A 448 13.45 -0.08 -19.83
N LEU A 449 13.37 1.00 -19.06
CA LEU A 449 12.81 1.05 -17.71
C LEU A 449 11.82 2.20 -17.56
N THR A 450 10.91 2.06 -16.62
CA THR A 450 10.00 3.14 -16.22
C THR A 450 9.95 3.28 -14.71
N ALA A 451 10.01 4.53 -14.21
CA ALA A 451 9.71 4.87 -12.82
C ALA A 451 8.19 5.12 -12.69
N ILE A 452 7.54 4.38 -11.79
CA ILE A 452 6.08 4.41 -11.57
C ILE A 452 5.72 5.33 -10.41
N VAL A 453 6.32 5.11 -9.23
CA VAL A 453 6.18 5.93 -8.03
C VAL A 453 7.57 6.23 -7.51
N TYR A 454 7.80 7.45 -7.02
CA TYR A 454 9.11 7.89 -6.55
C TYR A 454 9.26 7.68 -5.04
N ALA A 455 10.35 7.05 -4.63
CA ALA A 455 10.80 6.89 -3.25
C ALA A 455 12.28 6.49 -3.26
N PRO A 456 13.07 6.76 -2.22
CA PRO A 456 14.50 6.48 -2.25
C PRO A 456 14.77 4.97 -2.38
N ASN A 457 15.49 4.58 -3.43
CA ASN A 457 15.81 3.18 -3.75
C ASN A 457 17.01 3.07 -4.69
N THR A 458 17.45 1.83 -4.92
CA THR A 458 18.32 1.47 -6.04
C THR A 458 17.72 0.30 -6.79
N VAL A 459 17.57 0.41 -8.11
CA VAL A 459 17.14 -0.68 -8.97
C VAL A 459 18.36 -1.30 -9.69
N HIS A 460 18.42 -2.63 -9.69
CA HIS A 460 19.42 -3.43 -10.40
C HIS A 460 18.72 -4.34 -11.40
N THR A 461 19.00 -4.18 -12.69
CA THR A 461 18.30 -4.95 -13.72
C THR A 461 19.10 -4.99 -15.03
N LEU A 462 18.49 -5.57 -16.07
CA LEU A 462 19.06 -5.66 -17.41
C LEU A 462 18.32 -4.73 -18.37
N VAL A 463 19.06 -3.99 -19.20
CA VAL A 463 18.52 -3.07 -20.20
C VAL A 463 19.19 -3.29 -21.56
N GLY A 464 18.58 -2.78 -22.65
CA GLY A 464 19.21 -2.68 -23.97
C GLY A 464 19.84 -3.97 -24.48
N GLY A 465 19.17 -5.11 -24.36
CA GLY A 465 19.67 -6.39 -24.83
C GLY A 465 20.56 -7.17 -23.85
N LYS A 466 20.34 -7.00 -22.54
CA LYS A 466 20.94 -7.72 -21.42
C LYS A 466 22.18 -7.08 -20.79
N ILE A 467 22.36 -5.78 -20.89
CA ILE A 467 23.41 -5.06 -20.19
C ILE A 467 22.94 -4.74 -18.76
N PRO A 468 23.67 -5.16 -17.72
CA PRO A 468 23.38 -4.80 -16.34
C PRO A 468 23.47 -3.30 -16.11
N VAL A 469 22.49 -2.74 -15.40
CA VAL A 469 22.45 -1.35 -14.96
C VAL A 469 22.03 -1.28 -13.50
N ALA A 470 22.65 -0.34 -12.77
CA ALA A 470 22.14 0.16 -11.50
C ALA A 470 21.62 1.58 -11.70
N ILE A 471 20.43 1.88 -11.15
CA ILE A 471 19.92 3.25 -11.08
C ILE A 471 19.65 3.54 -9.60
N SER A 472 20.38 4.50 -9.03
CA SER A 472 20.12 4.98 -7.67
C SER A 472 19.19 6.17 -7.73
N GLU A 473 18.11 6.12 -6.96
CA GLU A 473 17.12 7.18 -6.79
C GLU A 473 17.30 7.84 -5.42
N GLU A 474 17.79 9.08 -5.43
CA GLU A 474 18.00 9.90 -4.25
C GLU A 474 16.90 10.95 -4.16
N THR A 475 16.07 10.90 -3.11
CA THR A 475 14.93 11.80 -2.96
C THR A 475 14.36 11.80 -1.55
N GLU A 476 13.77 12.94 -1.15
CA GLU A 476 12.85 13.06 -0.02
C GLU A 476 11.37 13.06 -0.48
N TYR A 477 11.10 12.77 -1.75
CA TYR A 477 9.74 12.63 -2.25
C TYR A 477 8.97 11.55 -1.42
N PRO A 478 7.71 11.78 -1.03
CA PRO A 478 6.75 12.81 -1.47
C PRO A 478 6.80 14.14 -0.68
N PHE A 479 7.75 14.33 0.21
CA PHE A 479 7.86 15.53 1.04
C PHE A 479 8.69 16.62 0.37
N GLY A 480 9.71 16.24 -0.40
CA GLY A 480 10.59 17.10 -1.18
C GLY A 480 10.27 17.09 -2.67
N GLU A 481 10.63 18.18 -3.35
CA GLU A 481 10.31 18.44 -4.76
C GLU A 481 11.27 17.79 -5.76
N ARG A 482 12.44 17.34 -5.31
CA ARG A 482 13.52 16.87 -6.17
C ARG A 482 13.67 15.35 -6.12
N VAL A 483 13.81 14.75 -7.31
CA VAL A 483 14.21 13.36 -7.50
C VAL A 483 15.46 13.35 -8.36
N THR A 484 16.52 12.70 -7.88
CA THR A 484 17.78 12.55 -8.61
C THR A 484 18.01 11.09 -8.93
N LEU A 485 18.19 10.78 -10.21
CA LEU A 485 18.54 9.44 -10.67
C LEU A 485 20.00 9.44 -11.15
N ARG A 486 20.79 8.54 -10.61
CA ARG A 486 22.14 8.27 -11.11
C ARG A 486 22.11 6.95 -11.87
N ILE A 487 22.53 6.99 -13.15
CA ILE A 487 22.49 5.86 -14.07
C ILE A 487 23.89 5.25 -14.19
N ASP A 488 24.06 4.01 -13.77
CA ASP A 488 25.34 3.31 -13.74
C ASP A 488 25.28 1.97 -14.51
N PRO A 489 25.29 1.97 -15.87
CA PRO A 489 25.43 0.75 -16.65
C PRO A 489 26.89 0.25 -16.58
N ILE A 490 27.09 -1.09 -16.65
CA ILE A 490 28.45 -1.67 -16.67
C ILE A 490 29.23 -1.31 -17.94
N SER A 491 28.53 -1.01 -19.03
CA SER A 491 29.03 -0.49 -20.29
C SER A 491 28.01 0.43 -20.93
N ALA A 492 28.49 1.38 -21.75
CA ALA A 492 27.60 2.34 -22.39
C ALA A 492 26.53 1.64 -23.26
N VAL A 493 25.26 1.89 -23.00
CA VAL A 493 24.11 1.20 -23.58
C VAL A 493 22.98 2.15 -23.93
N ALA A 494 22.33 1.94 -25.07
CA ALA A 494 21.14 2.69 -25.44
C ALA A 494 19.89 1.97 -24.91
N PHE A 495 19.09 2.71 -24.14
CA PHE A 495 17.77 2.27 -23.74
C PHE A 495 16.86 3.47 -23.42
N PRO A 496 15.52 3.32 -23.62
CA PRO A 496 14.57 4.33 -23.20
C PRO A 496 14.40 4.30 -21.68
N LEU A 497 14.35 5.47 -21.07
CA LEU A 497 13.99 5.68 -19.67
C LEU A 497 12.69 6.49 -19.63
N ALA A 498 11.61 5.86 -19.21
CA ALA A 498 10.31 6.49 -19.04
C ALA A 498 10.15 6.95 -17.58
N LEU A 499 9.73 8.19 -17.38
CA LEU A 499 9.60 8.81 -16.07
C LEU A 499 8.18 9.36 -15.91
N ARG A 500 7.46 8.91 -14.89
CA ARG A 500 6.13 9.45 -14.62
C ARG A 500 6.23 10.91 -14.20
N VAL A 501 5.44 11.76 -14.81
CA VAL A 501 5.20 13.12 -14.36
C VAL A 501 3.80 13.15 -13.74
N PRO A 502 3.65 13.31 -12.41
CA PRO A 502 2.34 13.29 -11.76
C PRO A 502 1.38 14.32 -12.35
N GLY A 503 0.08 14.01 -12.42
CA GLY A 503 -0.93 14.91 -12.98
C GLY A 503 -1.06 16.25 -12.26
N TRP A 504 -0.72 16.30 -10.99
CA TRP A 504 -0.68 17.53 -10.20
C TRP A 504 0.58 18.41 -10.48
N ALA A 505 1.65 17.86 -11.04
CA ALA A 505 2.95 18.52 -11.23
C ALA A 505 3.02 19.29 -12.55
N ARG A 506 2.18 20.32 -12.72
CA ARG A 506 2.06 21.08 -13.98
C ARG A 506 3.34 21.84 -14.36
N ASP A 507 4.12 22.28 -13.36
CA ASP A 507 5.37 23.02 -13.54
C ASP A 507 6.60 22.09 -13.44
N ALA A 508 6.43 20.80 -13.75
CA ALA A 508 7.50 19.83 -13.69
C ALA A 508 8.64 20.16 -14.67
N SER A 509 9.87 19.84 -14.28
CA SER A 509 11.02 19.93 -15.17
C SER A 509 11.89 18.67 -15.04
N ILE A 510 12.45 18.24 -16.16
CA ILE A 510 13.37 17.12 -16.22
C ILE A 510 14.62 17.56 -16.98
N SER A 511 15.80 17.28 -16.41
CA SER A 511 17.08 17.53 -17.06
C SER A 511 17.97 16.30 -17.04
N VAL A 512 18.86 16.18 -18.01
CA VAL A 512 19.90 15.15 -18.10
C VAL A 512 21.27 15.83 -18.13
N ASN A 513 22.11 15.54 -17.15
CA ASN A 513 23.42 16.16 -16.99
C ASN A 513 23.35 17.70 -17.04
N GLY A 514 22.32 18.28 -16.39
CA GLY A 514 22.05 19.71 -16.33
C GLY A 514 21.42 20.30 -17.60
N LYS A 515 21.13 19.52 -18.63
CA LYS A 515 20.45 19.99 -19.86
C LYS A 515 18.96 19.66 -19.79
N PRO A 516 18.05 20.65 -19.93
CA PRO A 516 16.60 20.41 -19.95
C PRO A 516 16.17 19.43 -21.06
N THR A 517 15.06 18.71 -20.82
CA THR A 517 14.40 17.85 -21.79
C THR A 517 12.94 18.24 -21.96
N ASP A 518 12.32 17.82 -23.07
CA ASP A 518 10.89 18.06 -23.32
C ASP A 518 9.97 16.98 -22.68
N ALA A 519 10.53 16.04 -21.91
CA ALA A 519 9.82 14.90 -21.32
C ALA A 519 9.11 15.22 -19.99
N SER A 520 8.52 16.42 -19.82
CA SER A 520 8.01 16.89 -18.52
C SER A 520 6.50 17.18 -18.48
N MET A 521 5.73 16.64 -19.43
CA MET A 521 4.27 16.89 -19.47
C MET A 521 3.55 16.17 -18.33
N ALA A 522 2.82 16.93 -17.50
CA ALA A 522 2.05 16.44 -16.37
C ALA A 522 0.99 15.39 -16.79
N GLY A 523 0.81 14.36 -15.97
CA GLY A 523 -0.13 13.27 -16.22
C GLY A 523 0.35 12.28 -17.29
N THR A 524 1.65 12.22 -17.58
CA THR A 524 2.22 11.32 -18.60
C THR A 524 3.47 10.58 -18.11
N PHE A 525 3.94 9.64 -18.94
CA PHE A 525 5.28 9.08 -18.84
C PHE A 525 6.17 9.75 -19.91
N GLY A 526 7.02 10.67 -19.48
CA GLY A 526 8.02 11.31 -20.33
C GLY A 526 9.15 10.32 -20.67
N VAL A 527 9.48 10.15 -21.96
CA VAL A 527 10.46 9.15 -22.40
C VAL A 527 11.75 9.81 -22.87
N ILE A 528 12.87 9.42 -22.29
CA ILE A 528 14.21 9.87 -22.66
C ILE A 528 14.93 8.73 -23.39
N LYS A 529 15.17 8.89 -24.70
CA LYS A 529 15.88 7.90 -25.54
C LYS A 529 17.31 8.38 -25.77
N ARG A 530 18.31 7.69 -25.20
CA ARG A 530 19.71 8.00 -25.42
C ARG A 530 20.63 6.81 -25.12
N LYS A 531 21.91 6.95 -25.48
CA LYS A 531 22.97 6.08 -25.02
C LYS A 531 23.46 6.57 -23.66
N TRP A 532 23.18 5.79 -22.63
CA TRP A 532 23.56 6.07 -21.25
C TRP A 532 24.98 5.62 -20.97
N GLN A 533 25.68 6.42 -20.15
CA GLN A 533 27.03 6.14 -19.67
C GLN A 533 27.02 6.10 -18.13
N ARG A 534 28.01 5.46 -17.56
CA ARG A 534 28.18 5.43 -16.10
C ARG A 534 28.31 6.84 -15.54
N GLY A 535 27.51 7.14 -14.51
CA GLY A 535 27.49 8.43 -13.85
C GLY A 535 26.57 9.47 -14.50
N ASP A 536 25.86 9.13 -15.60
CA ASP A 536 24.81 10.02 -16.13
C ASP A 536 23.78 10.31 -15.05
N ARG A 537 23.33 11.56 -14.99
CA ARG A 537 22.40 12.05 -13.97
C ARG A 537 21.14 12.59 -14.60
N VAL A 538 20.00 12.14 -14.11
CA VAL A 538 18.67 12.71 -14.43
C VAL A 538 18.15 13.39 -13.18
N GLU A 539 17.73 14.62 -13.32
CA GLU A 539 17.11 15.40 -12.25
C GLU A 539 15.69 15.77 -12.64
N LEU A 540 14.72 15.35 -11.78
CA LEU A 540 13.32 15.74 -11.89
C LEU A 540 13.04 16.75 -10.77
N ARG A 541 12.25 17.75 -11.09
CA ARG A 541 11.74 18.70 -10.12
C ARG A 541 10.23 18.83 -10.28
N PHE A 542 9.51 18.65 -9.18
CA PHE A 542 8.05 18.74 -9.09
C PHE A 542 7.67 19.85 -8.10
N PRO A 543 7.56 21.11 -8.53
CA PRO A 543 7.17 22.21 -7.64
C PRO A 543 5.83 21.91 -6.95
N MET A 544 5.83 21.90 -5.62
CA MET A 544 4.69 21.49 -4.79
C MET A 544 4.06 22.70 -4.12
N LYS A 545 3.23 23.45 -4.85
CA LYS A 545 2.39 24.50 -4.26
C LYS A 545 1.21 23.89 -3.51
N PRO A 546 0.74 24.49 -2.39
CA PRO A 546 -0.52 24.12 -1.78
C PRO A 546 -1.67 24.15 -2.77
N ARG A 547 -2.55 23.17 -2.68
CA ARG A 547 -3.76 23.04 -3.48
C ARG A 547 -4.95 22.73 -2.57
N VAL A 548 -6.16 23.00 -3.06
CA VAL A 548 -7.41 22.68 -2.37
C VAL A 548 -8.26 21.82 -3.28
N SER A 549 -8.79 20.74 -2.74
CA SER A 549 -9.81 19.89 -3.38
C SER A 549 -11.14 20.00 -2.65
N ARG A 550 -12.26 19.81 -3.39
CA ARG A 550 -13.61 19.86 -2.84
C ARG A 550 -14.21 18.47 -2.69
N TRP A 551 -14.91 18.28 -1.59
CA TRP A 551 -15.45 16.98 -1.16
C TRP A 551 -16.89 17.14 -0.69
N TYR A 552 -17.37 16.09 0.01
CA TYR A 552 -18.73 16.02 0.55
C TYR A 552 -19.17 17.33 1.22
N ARG A 553 -20.41 17.77 0.95
CA ARG A 553 -20.96 19.05 1.42
C ARG A 553 -20.07 20.26 1.14
N ASN A 554 -19.47 20.24 -0.04
CA ASN A 554 -18.59 21.32 -0.50
C ASN A 554 -17.43 21.65 0.46
N SER A 555 -17.07 20.70 1.35
CA SER A 555 -15.91 20.78 2.23
C SER A 555 -14.61 20.84 1.44
N ILE A 556 -13.55 21.27 2.09
CA ILE A 556 -12.22 21.40 1.49
C ILE A 556 -11.19 20.53 2.18
N ALA A 557 -10.27 19.95 1.39
CA ALA A 557 -9.05 19.33 1.88
C ALA A 557 -7.85 20.08 1.30
N VAL A 558 -6.80 20.25 2.11
CA VAL A 558 -5.56 20.93 1.73
C VAL A 558 -4.51 19.90 1.34
N GLU A 559 -3.86 20.11 0.20
CA GLU A 559 -2.92 19.17 -0.41
C GLU A 559 -1.62 19.87 -0.81
N ARG A 560 -0.51 19.10 -0.76
CA ARG A 560 0.78 19.52 -1.34
C ARG A 560 1.45 18.29 -1.98
N GLY A 561 1.73 18.37 -3.27
CA GLY A 561 2.14 17.15 -4.01
C GLY A 561 1.08 16.06 -3.94
N PRO A 562 1.44 14.80 -3.69
CA PRO A 562 0.48 13.70 -3.51
C PRO A 562 -0.10 13.62 -2.09
N ILE A 563 0.41 14.40 -1.14
CA ILE A 563 0.04 14.36 0.27
C ILE A 563 -1.19 15.22 0.54
N VAL A 564 -2.15 14.65 1.27
CA VAL A 564 -3.26 15.35 1.92
C VAL A 564 -2.86 15.69 3.34
N TYR A 565 -3.21 16.89 3.79
CA TYR A 565 -2.84 17.39 5.12
C TYR A 565 -4.06 17.44 6.03
N SER A 566 -3.86 17.10 7.29
CA SER A 566 -4.90 16.97 8.31
C SER A 566 -4.54 17.74 9.57
N LEU A 567 -5.54 18.32 10.23
CA LEU A 567 -5.39 18.84 11.59
C LEU A 567 -5.12 17.67 12.53
N GLU A 568 -3.99 17.70 13.21
CA GLU A 568 -3.58 16.69 14.19
C GLU A 568 -4.14 17.06 15.56
N LEU A 569 -4.79 16.09 16.24
CA LEU A 569 -5.59 16.35 17.42
C LEU A 569 -4.91 16.01 18.74
N GLY A 570 -3.63 15.63 18.73
CA GLY A 570 -2.88 15.27 19.93
C GLY A 570 -3.46 14.05 20.65
N PRO A 571 -3.33 12.84 20.11
CA PRO A 571 -3.95 11.66 20.70
C PRO A 571 -3.42 11.37 22.11
N VAL A 572 -4.34 11.25 23.06
CA VAL A 572 -4.08 10.72 24.40
C VAL A 572 -4.42 9.24 24.37
N TRP A 573 -3.37 8.43 24.44
CA TRP A 573 -3.50 6.99 24.33
C TRP A 573 -3.87 6.35 25.67
N LYS A 574 -4.87 5.47 25.65
CA LYS A 574 -5.30 4.65 26.77
C LYS A 574 -5.25 3.18 26.38
N LYS A 575 -4.44 2.41 27.11
CA LYS A 575 -4.33 0.96 26.88
C LYS A 575 -5.61 0.28 27.38
N LEU A 576 -6.30 -0.43 26.49
CA LEU A 576 -7.48 -1.25 26.83
C LEU A 576 -7.09 -2.66 27.21
N LYS A 577 -6.22 -3.28 26.43
CA LYS A 577 -5.77 -4.66 26.66
C LYS A 577 -4.26 -4.74 26.50
N ASP A 578 -3.60 -5.24 27.54
CA ASP A 578 -2.16 -5.46 27.47
C ASP A 578 -1.86 -6.77 26.76
N ARG A 579 -1.13 -6.65 25.63
CA ARG A 579 -0.60 -7.76 24.85
C ARG A 579 0.89 -7.57 24.59
N GLY A 580 1.61 -6.94 25.51
CA GLY A 580 2.98 -6.53 25.29
C GLY A 580 3.07 -5.43 24.21
N PRO A 581 3.92 -5.59 23.19
CA PRO A 581 4.04 -4.56 22.14
C PRO A 581 2.77 -4.41 21.31
N ALA A 582 2.01 -5.49 21.06
CA ALA A 582 0.79 -5.53 20.25
C ALA A 582 -0.48 -5.28 21.08
N SER A 583 -0.43 -4.36 22.04
CA SER A 583 -1.57 -3.99 22.90
C SER A 583 -2.69 -3.29 22.13
N ASP A 584 -3.92 -3.39 22.67
CA ASP A 584 -5.07 -2.68 22.12
C ASP A 584 -5.24 -1.32 22.81
N TRP A 585 -5.53 -0.27 22.03
CA TRP A 585 -5.51 1.12 22.47
C TRP A 585 -6.75 1.89 22.04
N GLU A 586 -7.25 2.73 22.94
CA GLU A 586 -8.10 3.88 22.65
C GLU A 586 -7.23 5.13 22.45
N ALA A 587 -7.76 6.11 21.72
CA ALA A 587 -7.17 7.43 21.59
C ALA A 587 -8.24 8.52 21.64
N ASP A 588 -8.06 9.48 22.56
CA ASP A 588 -8.91 10.64 22.73
C ASP A 588 -8.17 11.92 22.28
N PRO A 589 -8.85 12.93 21.72
CA PRO A 589 -8.22 14.16 21.30
C PRO A 589 -7.86 15.03 22.52
N SER A 590 -6.66 15.62 22.52
CA SER A 590 -6.26 16.64 23.51
C SER A 590 -6.45 18.07 23.05
N ARG A 591 -6.86 18.26 21.79
CA ARG A 591 -7.04 19.56 21.13
C ARG A 591 -8.42 19.69 20.53
N PRO A 592 -8.95 20.93 20.40
CA PRO A 592 -10.15 21.17 19.61
C PRO A 592 -10.00 20.70 18.16
N TRP A 593 -11.12 20.29 17.55
CA TRP A 593 -11.11 19.68 16.21
C TRP A 593 -12.09 20.33 15.23
N ASN A 594 -13.15 20.99 15.71
CA ASN A 594 -14.30 21.48 14.96
C ASN A 594 -14.05 22.86 14.35
N TYR A 595 -13.12 22.95 13.42
CA TYR A 595 -12.75 24.19 12.74
C TYR A 595 -13.26 24.25 11.31
N ALA A 596 -13.60 25.47 10.86
CA ALA A 596 -13.73 25.80 9.46
C ALA A 596 -12.50 26.63 9.02
N LEU A 597 -12.01 26.40 7.80
CA LEU A 597 -10.78 27.04 7.32
C LEU A 597 -11.05 28.35 6.56
N THR A 598 -10.18 29.33 6.80
CA THR A 598 -10.06 30.56 6.01
C THR A 598 -8.98 30.35 4.94
N VAL A 599 -9.33 29.67 3.84
CA VAL A 599 -8.39 29.40 2.74
C VAL A 599 -8.94 30.00 1.44
N ASP A 600 -8.09 30.74 0.72
CA ASP A 600 -8.40 31.18 -0.64
C ASP A 600 -8.27 29.99 -1.60
N VAL A 601 -9.39 29.43 -2.01
CA VAL A 601 -9.41 28.22 -2.87
C VAL A 601 -8.89 28.47 -4.29
N GLU A 602 -8.90 29.73 -4.74
CA GLU A 602 -8.38 30.11 -6.06
C GLU A 602 -6.86 30.34 -6.02
N ARG A 603 -6.34 30.79 -4.87
CA ARG A 603 -4.92 31.04 -4.64
C ARG A 603 -4.49 30.49 -3.28
N PRO A 604 -4.46 29.15 -3.12
CA PRO A 604 -4.16 28.54 -1.81
C PRO A 604 -2.79 28.97 -1.25
N ASP A 605 -1.80 29.17 -2.12
CA ASP A 605 -0.45 29.65 -1.77
C ASP A 605 -0.42 31.02 -1.12
N ALA A 606 -1.47 31.84 -1.25
CA ALA A 606 -1.61 33.12 -0.56
C ALA A 606 -2.13 32.99 0.89
N SER A 607 -2.70 31.83 1.26
CA SER A 607 -3.38 31.61 2.55
C SER A 607 -2.87 30.37 3.31
N VAL A 608 -1.97 29.60 2.71
CA VAL A 608 -1.37 28.40 3.30
C VAL A 608 0.15 28.59 3.35
N GLU A 609 0.70 28.68 4.55
CA GLU A 609 2.13 28.75 4.79
C GLU A 609 2.74 27.35 4.80
N VAL A 610 3.77 27.10 3.98
CA VAL A 610 4.51 25.84 3.95
C VAL A 610 5.70 25.96 4.88
N VAL A 611 5.81 25.05 5.85
CA VAL A 611 6.92 24.97 6.81
C VAL A 611 7.67 23.67 6.64
N GLU A 612 8.89 23.74 6.13
CA GLU A 612 9.78 22.59 6.01
C GLU A 612 10.48 22.30 7.34
N ARG A 613 10.61 21.02 7.65
CA ARG A 613 11.26 20.52 8.88
C ARG A 613 12.31 19.49 8.55
N SER A 614 13.39 19.49 9.32
CA SER A 614 14.38 18.42 9.28
C SER A 614 14.10 17.43 10.41
N SER A 615 13.98 16.15 10.08
CA SER A 615 13.79 15.07 11.05
C SER A 615 14.42 13.79 10.54
N LEU A 616 14.97 12.98 11.44
CA LEU A 616 15.47 11.63 11.16
C LEU A 616 14.45 10.54 11.53
N GLU A 617 13.34 10.91 12.16
CA GLU A 617 12.25 9.99 12.51
C GLU A 617 11.49 9.52 11.26
N PRO A 618 10.78 8.39 11.33
CA PRO A 618 9.94 7.90 10.24
C PRO A 618 8.96 8.99 9.76
N PRO A 619 8.82 9.23 8.45
CA PRO A 619 8.16 10.43 7.93
C PRO A 619 6.64 10.46 8.15
N PHE A 620 6.02 9.31 8.41
CA PHE A 620 4.58 9.20 8.69
C PHE A 620 4.26 9.19 10.19
N THR A 621 5.09 9.89 10.97
CA THR A 621 4.85 10.23 12.38
C THR A 621 4.81 11.75 12.54
N VAL A 622 4.17 12.26 13.59
CA VAL A 622 4.11 13.71 13.84
C VAL A 622 5.51 14.30 14.01
N LYS A 623 6.40 13.58 14.73
CA LYS A 623 7.79 14.00 14.92
C LYS A 623 8.62 13.90 13.65
N GLY A 624 8.26 12.98 12.77
CA GLY A 624 8.94 12.71 11.51
C GLY A 624 8.44 13.52 10.33
N ALA A 625 7.33 14.23 10.47
CA ALA A 625 6.75 15.04 9.39
C ALA A 625 7.77 16.06 8.85
N ARG A 626 8.12 15.92 7.58
CA ARG A 626 9.11 16.78 6.90
C ARG A 626 8.53 18.15 6.51
N VAL A 627 7.21 18.24 6.39
CA VAL A 627 6.48 19.44 5.99
C VAL A 627 5.22 19.54 6.82
N GLU A 628 4.97 20.74 7.33
CA GLU A 628 3.71 21.16 7.93
C GLU A 628 3.09 22.29 7.10
N LEU A 629 1.76 22.38 7.10
CA LEU A 629 1.04 23.49 6.50
C LEU A 629 0.36 24.29 7.61
N HIS A 630 0.59 25.59 7.64
CA HIS A 630 -0.09 26.49 8.56
C HIS A 630 -1.22 27.21 7.83
N VAL A 631 -2.40 27.13 8.39
CA VAL A 631 -3.62 27.75 7.85
C VAL A 631 -4.33 28.51 8.96
N LYS A 632 -5.25 29.39 8.56
CA LYS A 632 -6.13 30.08 9.50
C LYS A 632 -7.51 29.41 9.51
N GLY A 633 -8.16 29.40 10.68
CA GLY A 633 -9.49 28.85 10.83
C GLY A 633 -10.22 29.47 12.01
N ARG A 634 -11.52 29.19 12.11
CA ARG A 634 -12.37 29.56 13.24
C ARG A 634 -13.11 28.33 13.73
N ALA A 635 -13.27 28.21 15.04
CA ALA A 635 -14.09 27.16 15.61
C ALA A 635 -15.54 27.26 15.08
N VAL A 636 -16.20 26.11 14.97
CA VAL A 636 -17.63 25.96 14.59
C VAL A 636 -18.31 25.21 15.73
N PRO A 637 -18.78 25.91 16.79
CA PRO A 637 -19.31 25.28 18.00
C PRO A 637 -20.53 24.36 17.75
N GLU A 638 -21.26 24.61 16.66
CA GLU A 638 -22.42 23.82 16.25
C GLU A 638 -22.01 22.45 15.68
N TRP A 639 -20.79 22.30 15.19
CA TRP A 639 -20.26 21.00 14.74
C TRP A 639 -19.76 20.21 15.93
N LYS A 640 -20.63 19.33 16.45
CA LYS A 640 -20.44 18.60 17.71
C LYS A 640 -20.02 17.15 17.48
N VAL A 641 -19.55 16.55 18.55
CA VAL A 641 -19.38 15.08 18.62
C VAL A 641 -20.76 14.43 18.67
N GLU A 642 -20.96 13.44 17.83
CA GLU A 642 -22.13 12.57 17.85
C GLU A 642 -21.67 11.12 17.88
N ASN A 643 -22.11 10.37 18.89
CA ASN A 643 -21.77 8.97 19.09
C ASN A 643 -20.27 8.65 18.86
N GLY A 644 -19.36 9.42 19.53
CA GLY A 644 -17.91 9.21 19.47
C GLY A 644 -17.27 9.51 18.12
N SER A 645 -17.96 10.22 17.23
CA SER A 645 -17.47 10.62 15.90
C SER A 645 -17.74 12.11 15.65
N ALA A 646 -17.10 12.69 14.67
CA ALA A 646 -17.49 14.01 14.18
C ALA A 646 -18.94 13.91 13.67
N GLY A 647 -19.83 14.73 14.20
CA GLY A 647 -21.21 14.81 13.75
C GLY A 647 -21.31 15.23 12.27
N PRO A 648 -22.53 15.40 11.74
CA PRO A 648 -22.72 15.74 10.33
C PRO A 648 -21.88 16.93 9.92
N LEU A 649 -21.05 16.75 8.89
CA LEU A 649 -20.19 17.79 8.39
C LEU A 649 -21.02 18.99 7.95
N PRO A 650 -20.78 20.22 8.47
CA PRO A 650 -21.50 21.42 8.04
C PRO A 650 -21.34 21.68 6.54
N GLU A 651 -22.41 22.10 5.88
CA GLU A 651 -22.39 22.51 4.46
C GLU A 651 -21.58 23.80 4.29
N SER A 652 -20.62 23.80 3.37
CA SER A 652 -19.84 24.98 3.09
C SER A 652 -20.54 25.93 2.09
N PRO A 653 -20.42 27.26 2.26
CA PRO A 653 -19.65 27.97 3.27
C PRO A 653 -20.41 28.09 4.61
N VAL A 654 -19.67 28.08 5.73
CA VAL A 654 -20.23 28.30 7.08
C VAL A 654 -19.88 29.70 7.60
N ALA A 655 -20.71 30.24 8.47
CA ALA A 655 -20.42 31.44 9.26
C ALA A 655 -19.87 31.03 10.63
N SER A 656 -18.87 31.78 11.13
CA SER A 656 -18.41 31.66 12.52
C SER A 656 -17.95 33.02 13.00
N HIS A 657 -18.31 33.38 14.24
CA HIS A 657 -17.90 34.60 14.93
C HIS A 657 -16.77 34.35 15.94
N GLU A 658 -16.32 33.10 16.06
CA GLU A 658 -15.21 32.74 16.92
C GLU A 658 -13.90 33.41 16.50
N PRO A 659 -12.95 33.62 17.41
CA PRO A 659 -11.65 34.17 17.08
C PRO A 659 -10.94 33.36 15.97
N GLU A 660 -10.20 34.07 15.11
CA GLU A 660 -9.35 33.40 14.13
C GLU A 660 -8.10 32.84 14.81
N GLU A 661 -7.82 31.57 14.55
CA GLU A 661 -6.67 30.84 15.09
C GLU A 661 -5.76 30.35 13.98
N LYS A 662 -4.46 30.21 14.28
CA LYS A 662 -3.48 29.55 13.41
C LYS A 662 -3.50 28.06 13.71
N LEU A 663 -3.79 27.24 12.70
CA LEU A 663 -3.87 25.79 12.76
C LEU A 663 -2.66 25.17 12.05
N THR A 664 -2.14 24.09 12.60
CA THR A 664 -1.07 23.31 11.99
C THR A 664 -1.63 22.02 11.41
N LEU A 665 -1.48 21.85 10.09
CA LEU A 665 -1.83 20.61 9.40
C LEU A 665 -0.55 19.80 9.14
N VAL A 666 -0.61 18.49 9.41
CA VAL A 666 0.46 17.54 9.15
C VAL A 666 0.04 16.54 8.05
N PRO A 667 0.97 15.79 7.44
CA PRO A 667 0.59 14.73 6.51
C PRO A 667 -0.46 13.79 7.10
N TYR A 668 -1.47 13.42 6.32
CA TYR A 668 -2.57 12.55 6.74
C TYR A 668 -2.08 11.30 7.48
N GLY A 669 -1.06 10.61 6.93
CA GLY A 669 -0.50 9.39 7.50
C GLY A 669 0.16 9.58 8.87
N ALA A 670 0.58 10.80 9.19
CA ALA A 670 1.19 11.13 10.49
C ALA A 670 0.15 11.36 11.59
N ALA A 671 -1.04 11.89 11.25
CA ALA A 671 -2.09 12.20 12.21
C ALA A 671 -2.94 10.95 12.53
N LYS A 672 -2.85 10.41 13.74
CA LYS A 672 -3.65 9.23 14.15
C LYS A 672 -5.06 9.62 14.56
N LEU A 673 -5.26 10.77 15.21
CA LEU A 673 -6.54 11.48 15.29
C LEU A 673 -6.45 12.73 14.43
N ARG A 674 -7.48 12.98 13.60
CA ARG A 674 -7.39 13.98 12.53
C ARG A 674 -8.73 14.53 12.06
N VAL A 675 -8.68 15.73 11.51
CA VAL A 675 -9.69 16.27 10.59
C VAL A 675 -9.01 16.59 9.28
N THR A 676 -9.55 16.10 8.18
CA THR A 676 -8.99 16.22 6.82
C THR A 676 -9.89 17.02 5.89
N ALA A 677 -11.20 16.79 6.00
CA ALA A 677 -12.21 17.53 5.24
C ALA A 677 -12.86 18.57 6.16
N PHE A 678 -12.69 19.83 5.81
CA PHE A 678 -13.11 20.97 6.62
C PHE A 678 -14.25 21.75 5.96
N PRO A 679 -15.20 22.28 6.74
CA PRO A 679 -16.02 23.36 6.23
C PRO A 679 -15.16 24.56 5.82
N GLN A 680 -15.56 25.27 4.77
CA GLN A 680 -14.94 26.54 4.38
C GLN A 680 -15.69 27.70 5.02
N LEU A 681 -14.97 28.67 5.57
CA LEU A 681 -15.60 29.90 6.07
C LEU A 681 -16.15 30.74 4.93
N ALA A 682 -17.31 31.38 5.18
CA ALA A 682 -17.85 32.40 4.29
C ALA A 682 -16.85 33.55 4.16
N LYS A 683 -16.71 34.08 2.95
CA LYS A 683 -15.96 35.36 2.78
C LYS A 683 -16.70 36.46 3.51
N ALA A 684 -16.01 37.22 4.35
CA ALA A 684 -16.57 38.38 5.06
C ALA A 684 -16.98 39.48 4.10
#